data_bf302e1c290c725a67bf3484f0bcd14e
#
_entry.id   bf302e1c290c725a67bf3484f0bcd14e
#
_cell.length_a   1.000
_cell.length_b   1.000
_cell.length_c   1.000
_cell.angle_alpha   90.00
_cell.angle_beta   90.00
_cell.angle_gamma   90.00
#
_symmetry.space_group_name_H-M   'P 1'
#
loop_
_entity.id
_entity.type
_entity.pdbx_description
1 polymer ?
#
loop_
_entity_poly.entity_id
_entity_poly.type
_entity_poly.pdbx_seq_one_letter_code
_entity_poly.pdbx_strand_id
1 'polypeptide(L)'
;MSALATVRRGRRDGHGQRATAAAGALGAGALAVILSVAVAVALIAAAAPAELSAQAVERGTPVGEWRQWGADNYGTRYSPLDQIDASNFEQLQVAWIWRGDNFSPGGPDPILRSTPIYADGRLYTVAGSRRSVAAVDPATGETLWTFREAPTKRYEDSMRKNYGKGVAYEEVDGRGRIYLITPAFFLWALDAETGRPVEGFGDEGEGVVDLITYLGDWEHDREDGLPSDVGYITNSTPPVIVNGTIVVGNSHEQGYYQTRRENVPGNIMGFDTRTGAHKWTFDVIPQPGEFGHDTWLSDAWSYTGNVSAWAPMTVDPELGLVYVGTDPPTIDYFGGFHPGENLFSTTILALDAETGERRWHFQTVHHDVWNYDMPAQPSLLDVTIDGQPRKILAQTTKQSFVYVLDRETGEPIWPIEERPVPQTDVPGEWTSPTQPFPTRPAPYEMQGISEDDLIDFTPELRAEALEIVSEYRMGPLFNPPMVSGQDGIQAAIHCPGANGGTNIPGGTVADPETGILYTATQRGCSAPRLQPGTDVDPDSNVDWVSVGPGGVGGPQGLPLVKPPYASITAIDMNTGEHLWSIPNGYTPDRIKDHPALQGVDLGNTGTTGHATALVTRSLFIYAEGRGQRPVLYAIDKRTAEPIGQIDIPAPTNTAPMTYMHEGDQYIVLPVGSGELPGSLVALKLP
;
A
#
# COMPACT_ATOMS: atom_id res chain seq x y z
N MET A 1 -25.36 60.88 -26.05
CA MET A 1 -25.03 61.68 -27.22
C MET A 1 -24.61 60.70 -28.27
N SER A 2 -25.54 60.26 -29.12
CA SER A 2 -25.94 60.81 -30.41
C SER A 2 -24.82 60.62 -31.45
N ALA A 3 -24.93 60.05 -32.64
CA ALA A 3 -26.06 59.78 -33.54
C ALA A 3 -25.52 58.80 -34.60
N LEU A 4 -26.24 57.82 -35.08
CA LEU A 4 -27.15 57.86 -36.26
C LEU A 4 -26.46 58.45 -37.52
N ALA A 5 -26.49 57.82 -38.67
CA ALA A 5 -27.52 57.43 -39.57
C ALA A 5 -26.83 56.97 -40.87
N THR A 6 -27.32 56.25 -41.79
CA THR A 6 -28.55 55.92 -42.45
C THR A 6 -28.27 55.65 -43.96
N VAL A 7 -28.73 54.54 -44.47
CA VAL A 7 -29.50 54.26 -45.70
C VAL A 7 -29.04 54.81 -47.06
N ARG A 8 -28.96 53.96 -48.10
CA ARG A 8 -29.84 53.95 -49.28
C ARG A 8 -29.53 52.84 -50.30
N ARG A 9 -30.47 52.00 -50.54
CA ARG A 9 -31.19 51.45 -51.70
C ARG A 9 -30.68 51.84 -53.09
N GLY A 10 -30.65 50.86 -53.97
CA GLY A 10 -30.71 51.03 -55.43
C GLY A 10 -31.00 49.70 -56.12
N ARG A 11 -32.16 49.64 -56.75
CA ARG A 11 -32.75 48.54 -57.52
C ARG A 11 -32.22 48.53 -58.98
N ARG A 12 -32.10 47.35 -59.63
CA ARG A 12 -32.88 46.92 -60.81
C ARG A 12 -32.15 45.89 -61.70
N ASP A 13 -32.78 44.80 -61.87
CA ASP A 13 -33.24 44.08 -63.08
C ASP A 13 -32.20 43.57 -64.11
N GLY A 14 -32.40 42.31 -64.45
CA GLY A 14 -32.17 41.83 -65.79
C GLY A 14 -31.72 40.37 -65.96
N HIS A 15 -32.69 39.50 -66.09
CA HIS A 15 -32.83 38.30 -66.98
C HIS A 15 -31.57 37.51 -67.41
N GLY A 16 -31.70 36.15 -67.25
CA GLY A 16 -31.41 35.25 -68.35
C GLY A 16 -30.52 34.03 -68.05
N GLN A 17 -31.21 32.94 -67.85
CA GLN A 17 -30.86 31.56 -68.30
C GLN A 17 -29.38 31.11 -68.18
N ARG A 18 -29.11 30.10 -67.37
CA ARG A 18 -28.80 28.74 -67.80
C ARG A 18 -28.57 27.85 -66.53
N ALA A 19 -29.52 26.95 -66.31
CA ALA A 19 -29.32 25.78 -65.48
C ALA A 19 -28.46 24.78 -66.27
N THR A 20 -27.58 24.15 -65.60
CA THR A 20 -26.94 22.83 -65.76
C THR A 20 -25.46 22.90 -65.51
N ALA A 21 -25.04 22.44 -64.37
CA ALA A 21 -23.79 21.76 -64.01
C ALA A 21 -23.37 22.03 -62.54
N ALA A 22 -24.16 21.51 -61.58
CA ALA A 22 -23.75 21.55 -60.16
C ALA A 22 -24.16 20.25 -59.39
N ALA A 23 -24.31 19.13 -60.10
CA ALA A 23 -24.66 17.88 -59.41
C ALA A 23 -23.51 16.85 -59.29
N GLY A 24 -22.28 17.22 -59.74
CA GLY A 24 -21.11 16.30 -59.73
C GLY A 24 -20.08 16.52 -58.65
N ALA A 25 -20.07 17.65 -57.97
CA ALA A 25 -18.98 18.00 -57.01
C ALA A 25 -19.28 17.70 -55.52
N LEU A 26 -20.54 17.49 -55.17
CA LEU A 26 -20.93 17.20 -53.77
C LEU A 26 -20.79 15.72 -53.37
N GLY A 27 -20.78 14.79 -54.33
CA GLY A 27 -20.64 13.36 -54.07
C GLY A 27 -19.19 12.93 -53.77
N ALA A 28 -18.21 13.55 -54.43
CA ALA A 28 -16.80 13.18 -54.25
C ALA A 28 -16.17 13.73 -52.94
N GLY A 29 -16.64 14.91 -52.52
CA GLY A 29 -16.18 15.49 -51.25
C GLY A 29 -16.70 14.78 -49.99
N ALA A 30 -17.97 14.34 -50.06
CA ALA A 30 -18.57 13.60 -48.93
C ALA A 30 -18.00 12.19 -48.78
N LEU A 31 -17.70 11.51 -49.90
CA LEU A 31 -17.07 10.18 -49.85
C LEU A 31 -15.62 10.26 -49.33
N ALA A 32 -14.87 11.29 -49.73
CA ALA A 32 -13.48 11.48 -49.28
C ALA A 32 -13.39 11.82 -47.78
N VAL A 33 -14.33 12.60 -47.24
CA VAL A 33 -14.40 12.90 -45.80
C VAL A 33 -14.85 11.67 -44.99
N ILE A 34 -15.81 10.88 -45.47
CA ILE A 34 -16.26 9.65 -44.81
C ILE A 34 -15.13 8.59 -44.83
N LEU A 35 -14.38 8.46 -45.94
CA LEU A 35 -13.22 7.56 -45.97
C LEU A 35 -12.08 8.02 -45.08
N SER A 36 -11.79 9.33 -44.99
CA SER A 36 -10.74 9.85 -44.12
C SER A 36 -11.11 9.75 -42.63
N VAL A 37 -12.38 9.91 -42.26
CA VAL A 37 -12.83 9.68 -40.88
C VAL A 37 -12.85 8.18 -40.56
N ALA A 38 -13.25 7.31 -41.45
CA ALA A 38 -13.21 5.86 -41.22
C ALA A 38 -11.77 5.32 -41.13
N VAL A 39 -10.82 5.86 -41.91
CA VAL A 39 -9.41 5.50 -41.82
C VAL A 39 -8.79 6.08 -40.56
N ALA A 40 -9.15 7.30 -40.13
CA ALA A 40 -8.69 7.88 -38.87
C ALA A 40 -9.24 7.10 -37.65
N VAL A 41 -10.51 6.72 -37.65
CA VAL A 41 -11.10 5.89 -36.59
C VAL A 41 -10.50 4.48 -36.57
N ALA A 42 -10.21 3.88 -37.72
CA ALA A 42 -9.55 2.58 -37.82
C ALA A 42 -8.08 2.65 -37.40
N LEU A 43 -7.38 3.76 -37.65
CA LEU A 43 -6.00 3.99 -37.16
C LEU A 43 -5.96 4.25 -35.67
N ILE A 44 -6.95 4.96 -35.11
CA ILE A 44 -7.07 5.18 -33.66
C ILE A 44 -7.42 3.86 -32.96
N ALA A 45 -8.32 3.05 -33.52
CA ALA A 45 -8.68 1.75 -32.96
C ALA A 45 -7.55 0.68 -33.07
N ALA A 46 -6.65 0.82 -34.05
CA ALA A 46 -5.49 -0.07 -34.22
C ALA A 46 -4.25 0.41 -33.42
N ALA A 47 -4.16 1.70 -33.10
CA ALA A 47 -3.06 2.25 -32.30
C ALA A 47 -3.28 2.05 -30.78
N ALA A 48 -4.52 2.10 -30.30
CA ALA A 48 -4.81 1.96 -28.88
C ALA A 48 -4.27 0.64 -28.24
N PRO A 49 -4.40 -0.56 -28.85
CA PRO A 49 -3.82 -1.77 -28.29
C PRO A 49 -2.27 -1.78 -28.30
N ALA A 50 -1.65 -1.11 -29.26
CA ALA A 50 -0.19 -1.04 -29.35
C ALA A 50 0.40 -0.05 -28.35
N GLU A 51 -0.25 1.08 -28.09
CA GLU A 51 0.16 2.03 -27.06
C GLU A 51 -0.02 1.47 -25.66
N LEU A 52 -1.11 0.77 -25.39
CA LEU A 52 -1.35 0.10 -24.11
C LEU A 52 -0.35 -1.04 -23.85
N SER A 53 0.02 -1.77 -24.90
CA SER A 53 1.06 -2.80 -24.83
C SER A 53 2.45 -2.19 -24.54
N ALA A 54 2.78 -1.06 -25.18
CA ALA A 54 4.04 -0.34 -24.94
C ALA A 54 4.11 0.19 -23.51
N GLN A 55 3.05 0.83 -22.99
CA GLN A 55 3.01 1.33 -21.62
C GLN A 55 3.11 0.21 -20.58
N ALA A 56 2.51 -0.96 -20.80
CA ALA A 56 2.64 -2.11 -19.91
C ALA A 56 4.09 -2.63 -19.88
N VAL A 57 4.77 -2.66 -21.03
CA VAL A 57 6.20 -3.04 -21.12
C VAL A 57 7.10 -1.99 -20.46
N GLU A 58 6.81 -0.71 -20.62
CA GLU A 58 7.55 0.38 -19.96
C GLU A 58 7.47 0.28 -18.43
N ARG A 59 6.35 -0.21 -17.87
CA ARG A 59 6.20 -0.46 -16.43
C ARG A 59 6.76 -1.81 -15.96
N GLY A 60 7.46 -2.54 -16.82
CA GLY A 60 8.15 -3.78 -16.48
C GLY A 60 7.29 -5.03 -16.40
N THR A 61 6.02 -4.96 -16.87
CA THR A 61 5.12 -6.12 -16.86
C THR A 61 4.49 -6.32 -18.23
N PRO A 62 4.75 -7.44 -18.92
CA PRO A 62 4.07 -7.80 -20.16
C PRO A 62 2.56 -7.92 -19.96
N VAL A 63 1.79 -7.60 -21.00
CA VAL A 63 0.32 -7.77 -20.97
C VAL A 63 -0.03 -9.23 -20.71
N GLY A 64 -0.86 -9.45 -19.71
CA GLY A 64 -1.26 -10.79 -19.28
C GLY A 64 -0.39 -11.38 -18.17
N GLU A 65 0.67 -10.69 -17.75
CA GLU A 65 1.47 -11.06 -16.58
C GLU A 65 1.20 -10.14 -15.38
N TRP A 66 1.76 -10.54 -14.22
CA TRP A 66 1.70 -9.82 -12.95
C TRP A 66 3.04 -10.04 -12.23
N ARG A 67 4.07 -9.26 -12.60
CA ARG A 67 5.47 -9.54 -12.23
C ARG A 67 5.91 -9.01 -10.88
N GLN A 68 5.15 -8.08 -10.30
CA GLN A 68 5.46 -7.45 -9.02
C GLN A 68 4.32 -7.67 -8.03
N TRP A 69 4.58 -7.48 -6.75
CA TRP A 69 3.53 -7.51 -5.72
C TRP A 69 2.38 -6.54 -6.03
N GLY A 70 2.70 -5.36 -6.55
CA GLY A 70 1.76 -4.33 -6.99
C GLY A 70 1.44 -4.36 -8.48
N ALA A 71 1.48 -5.51 -9.14
CA ALA A 71 1.29 -5.75 -10.56
C ALA A 71 2.51 -5.40 -11.42
N ASP A 72 2.99 -4.18 -11.35
CA ASP A 72 4.05 -3.60 -12.16
C ASP A 72 5.06 -2.82 -11.30
N ASN A 73 6.07 -2.27 -11.94
CA ASN A 73 7.09 -1.46 -11.27
C ASN A 73 6.52 -0.19 -10.62
N TYR A 74 5.39 0.32 -11.09
CA TYR A 74 4.75 1.54 -10.61
C TYR A 74 3.76 1.31 -9.45
N GLY A 75 3.58 0.05 -9.01
CA GLY A 75 2.75 -0.29 -7.87
C GLY A 75 1.26 0.00 -8.09
N THR A 76 0.77 -0.17 -9.34
CA THR A 76 -0.57 0.26 -9.72
C THR A 76 -1.68 -0.71 -9.32
N ARG A 77 -1.37 -2.01 -9.20
CA ARG A 77 -2.37 -3.10 -9.09
C ARG A 77 -3.41 -3.05 -10.22
N TYR A 78 -2.97 -2.58 -11.37
CA TYR A 78 -3.74 -2.48 -12.59
C TYR A 78 -3.37 -3.59 -13.57
N SER A 79 -4.38 -4.09 -14.28
CA SER A 79 -4.20 -4.97 -15.44
C SER A 79 -5.05 -4.47 -16.62
N PRO A 80 -4.47 -4.38 -17.83
CA PRO A 80 -5.23 -4.01 -19.03
C PRO A 80 -6.14 -5.14 -19.55
N LEU A 81 -6.23 -6.27 -18.86
CA LEU A 81 -7.10 -7.38 -19.21
C LEU A 81 -8.57 -7.00 -19.04
N ASP A 82 -9.41 -7.47 -19.99
CA ASP A 82 -10.84 -7.18 -20.04
C ASP A 82 -11.70 -8.35 -20.58
N GLN A 83 -11.16 -9.59 -20.58
CA GLN A 83 -11.97 -10.77 -20.87
C GLN A 83 -13.05 -10.98 -19.79
N ILE A 84 -12.73 -10.63 -18.55
CA ILE A 84 -13.68 -10.54 -17.45
C ILE A 84 -14.15 -9.09 -17.38
N ASP A 85 -15.43 -8.86 -17.65
CA ASP A 85 -16.07 -7.56 -17.73
C ASP A 85 -17.45 -7.51 -17.04
N ALA A 86 -18.15 -6.39 -17.15
CA ALA A 86 -19.47 -6.19 -16.56
C ALA A 86 -20.55 -7.17 -17.01
N SER A 87 -20.40 -7.78 -18.20
CA SER A 87 -21.39 -8.70 -18.76
C SER A 87 -21.26 -10.14 -18.27
N ASN A 88 -20.11 -10.50 -17.69
CA ASN A 88 -19.77 -11.88 -17.37
C ASN A 88 -19.18 -12.10 -15.97
N PHE A 89 -18.92 -11.05 -15.18
CA PHE A 89 -18.31 -11.15 -13.85
C PHE A 89 -19.02 -12.15 -12.93
N GLU A 90 -20.35 -12.17 -12.89
CA GLU A 90 -21.13 -13.09 -12.04
C GLU A 90 -21.09 -14.54 -12.54
N GLN A 91 -20.52 -14.81 -13.72
CA GLN A 91 -20.35 -16.16 -14.26
C GLN A 91 -19.03 -16.82 -13.80
N LEU A 92 -18.16 -16.08 -13.10
CA LEU A 92 -16.91 -16.59 -12.59
C LEU A 92 -17.10 -17.80 -11.69
N GLN A 93 -16.26 -18.81 -11.88
CA GLN A 93 -16.25 -20.05 -11.12
C GLN A 93 -14.86 -20.33 -10.58
N VAL A 94 -14.80 -21.10 -9.47
CA VAL A 94 -13.53 -21.60 -8.93
C VAL A 94 -12.92 -22.58 -9.92
N ALA A 95 -11.78 -22.22 -10.49
CA ALA A 95 -11.00 -23.08 -11.37
C ALA A 95 -10.18 -24.09 -10.55
N TRP A 96 -9.49 -23.61 -9.51
CA TRP A 96 -8.70 -24.43 -8.62
C TRP A 96 -8.48 -23.74 -7.26
N ILE A 97 -8.06 -24.51 -6.25
CA ILE A 97 -7.63 -24.05 -4.93
C ILE A 97 -6.28 -24.67 -4.61
N TRP A 98 -5.26 -23.84 -4.42
CA TRP A 98 -3.97 -24.24 -3.88
C TRP A 98 -3.95 -24.00 -2.37
N ARG A 99 -3.59 -25.01 -1.57
CA ARG A 99 -3.63 -24.94 -0.10
C ARG A 99 -2.25 -24.84 0.53
N GLY A 100 -2.08 -23.87 1.44
CA GLY A 100 -0.85 -23.65 2.19
C GLY A 100 -0.70 -24.45 3.48
N ASP A 101 -1.48 -25.50 3.71
CA ASP A 101 -1.57 -26.26 4.97
C ASP A 101 -0.23 -26.80 5.49
N ASN A 102 0.65 -27.18 4.57
CA ASN A 102 1.89 -27.91 4.90
C ASN A 102 3.12 -26.99 5.04
N PHE A 103 2.92 -25.66 5.02
CA PHE A 103 4.02 -24.72 4.99
C PHE A 103 4.37 -24.12 6.36
N SER A 104 3.63 -24.46 7.41
CA SER A 104 3.89 -24.01 8.78
C SER A 104 4.18 -25.19 9.72
N PRO A 105 5.29 -25.20 10.47
CA PRO A 105 5.64 -26.31 11.35
C PRO A 105 4.73 -26.46 12.58
N GLY A 106 4.03 -25.38 12.97
CA GLY A 106 3.11 -25.35 14.11
C GLY A 106 1.66 -25.67 13.77
N GLY A 107 1.37 -26.11 12.54
CA GLY A 107 0.03 -26.32 12.02
C GLY A 107 -0.35 -25.30 10.95
N PRO A 108 -1.54 -25.45 10.33
CA PRO A 108 -1.99 -24.56 9.25
C PRO A 108 -2.08 -23.11 9.71
N ASP A 109 -1.48 -22.19 8.94
CA ASP A 109 -1.63 -20.75 9.16
C ASP A 109 -2.92 -20.28 8.45
N PRO A 110 -3.87 -19.66 9.16
CA PRO A 110 -5.09 -19.14 8.53
C PRO A 110 -4.86 -17.90 7.66
N ILE A 111 -3.65 -17.38 7.63
CA ILE A 111 -3.35 -16.11 6.96
C ILE A 111 -2.30 -16.32 5.88
N LEU A 112 -2.66 -16.00 4.63
CA LEU A 112 -1.74 -15.88 3.49
C LEU A 112 -1.59 -14.41 3.12
N ARG A 113 -0.43 -13.81 3.43
CA ARG A 113 -0.16 -12.37 3.21
C ARG A 113 0.49 -12.08 1.85
N SER A 114 0.82 -13.11 1.10
CA SER A 114 1.47 -13.00 -0.19
C SER A 114 0.44 -12.82 -1.31
N THR A 115 0.52 -11.72 -2.05
CA THR A 115 -0.05 -11.67 -3.39
C THR A 115 0.90 -12.43 -4.31
N PRO A 116 0.47 -13.49 -5.01
CA PRO A 116 1.33 -14.21 -5.93
C PRO A 116 1.74 -13.32 -7.11
N ILE A 117 2.87 -13.65 -7.74
CA ILE A 117 3.25 -13.09 -9.03
C ILE A 117 3.07 -14.14 -10.12
N TYR A 118 2.76 -13.69 -11.33
CA TYR A 118 2.70 -14.54 -12.52
C TYR A 118 3.71 -14.05 -13.54
N ALA A 119 4.71 -14.87 -13.81
CA ALA A 119 5.79 -14.58 -14.73
C ALA A 119 6.20 -15.86 -15.47
N ASP A 120 6.47 -15.73 -16.76
CA ASP A 120 6.97 -16.83 -17.60
C ASP A 120 6.18 -18.14 -17.44
N GLY A 121 4.83 -18.03 -17.45
CA GLY A 121 3.91 -19.17 -17.43
C GLY A 121 3.81 -19.90 -16.07
N ARG A 122 4.26 -19.30 -14.97
CA ARG A 122 4.17 -19.88 -13.62
C ARG A 122 3.69 -18.84 -12.61
N LEU A 123 3.01 -19.32 -11.58
CA LEU A 123 2.71 -18.54 -10.39
C LEU A 123 3.77 -18.81 -9.31
N TYR A 124 4.19 -17.75 -8.62
CA TYR A 124 5.11 -17.85 -7.49
C TYR A 124 4.50 -17.16 -6.27
N THR A 125 4.57 -17.82 -5.12
CA THR A 125 4.06 -17.30 -3.86
C THR A 125 4.94 -17.76 -2.69
N VAL A 126 4.74 -17.15 -1.52
CA VAL A 126 5.30 -17.62 -0.26
C VAL A 126 4.16 -18.00 0.69
N ALA A 127 4.34 -19.03 1.48
CA ALA A 127 3.35 -19.48 2.45
C ALA A 127 3.97 -19.95 3.76
N GLY A 128 3.16 -19.86 4.80
CA GLY A 128 3.49 -20.32 6.15
C GLY A 128 4.56 -19.48 6.85
N SER A 129 4.80 -19.85 8.11
CA SER A 129 5.74 -19.12 8.97
C SER A 129 7.19 -19.19 8.52
N ARG A 130 7.56 -20.16 7.68
CA ARG A 130 8.91 -20.27 7.10
C ARG A 130 9.07 -19.51 5.78
N ARG A 131 8.02 -18.85 5.28
CA ARG A 131 8.02 -18.23 3.96
C ARG A 131 8.54 -19.16 2.89
N SER A 132 8.05 -20.41 2.91
CA SER A 132 8.40 -21.36 1.86
C SER A 132 7.91 -20.84 0.52
N VAL A 133 8.79 -20.80 -0.47
CA VAL A 133 8.41 -20.43 -1.84
C VAL A 133 7.75 -21.63 -2.49
N ALA A 134 6.68 -21.41 -3.23
CA ALA A 134 6.06 -22.38 -4.10
C ALA A 134 5.92 -21.80 -5.51
N ALA A 135 6.30 -22.59 -6.51
CA ALA A 135 5.85 -22.40 -7.87
C ALA A 135 4.63 -23.27 -8.11
N VAL A 136 3.59 -22.68 -8.71
CA VAL A 136 2.29 -23.29 -8.90
C VAL A 136 1.92 -23.20 -10.37
N ASP A 137 1.38 -24.29 -10.90
CA ASP A 137 0.85 -24.34 -12.27
C ASP A 137 -0.39 -23.42 -12.36
N PRO A 138 -0.40 -22.46 -13.29
CA PRO A 138 -1.45 -21.44 -13.35
C PRO A 138 -2.81 -21.95 -13.84
N ALA A 139 -2.84 -23.11 -14.56
CA ALA A 139 -4.08 -23.69 -15.08
C ALA A 139 -4.73 -24.64 -14.05
N THR A 140 -3.93 -25.33 -13.25
CA THR A 140 -4.42 -26.44 -12.41
C THR A 140 -4.28 -26.20 -10.91
N GLY A 141 -3.42 -25.27 -10.49
CA GLY A 141 -3.08 -25.09 -9.08
C GLY A 141 -2.14 -26.15 -8.51
N GLU A 142 -1.54 -27.01 -9.35
CA GLU A 142 -0.57 -28.01 -8.88
C GLU A 142 0.74 -27.36 -8.46
N THR A 143 1.34 -27.83 -7.37
CA THR A 143 2.67 -27.38 -6.94
C THR A 143 3.74 -27.98 -7.85
N LEU A 144 4.48 -27.14 -8.58
CA LEU A 144 5.57 -27.55 -9.46
C LEU A 144 6.84 -27.84 -8.69
N TRP A 145 7.20 -26.93 -7.78
CA TRP A 145 8.32 -27.10 -6.86
C TRP A 145 8.14 -26.24 -5.61
N THR A 146 8.90 -26.52 -4.58
CA THR A 146 8.95 -25.73 -3.35
C THR A 146 10.39 -25.54 -2.89
N PHE A 147 10.67 -24.39 -2.31
CA PHE A 147 11.91 -24.10 -1.61
C PHE A 147 11.62 -23.69 -0.18
N ARG A 148 12.46 -24.13 0.73
CA ARG A 148 12.42 -23.75 2.14
C ARG A 148 13.83 -23.74 2.71
N GLU A 149 14.19 -22.62 3.32
CA GLU A 149 15.43 -22.46 4.05
C GLU A 149 15.51 -23.44 5.24
N ALA A 150 16.72 -23.92 5.56
CA ALA A 150 16.96 -24.65 6.78
C ALA A 150 16.69 -23.75 8.01
N PRO A 151 16.13 -24.30 9.11
CA PRO A 151 15.90 -23.50 10.29
C PRO A 151 17.23 -23.13 10.96
N THR A 152 17.36 -21.85 11.32
CA THR A 152 18.42 -21.31 12.16
C THR A 152 17.82 -20.78 13.45
N LYS A 153 18.63 -20.48 14.46
CA LYS A 153 18.16 -19.82 15.67
C LYS A 153 17.64 -18.41 15.33
N ARG A 154 18.27 -17.70 14.40
CA ARG A 154 17.78 -16.42 13.83
C ARG A 154 16.33 -16.54 13.34
N TYR A 155 16.01 -17.62 12.63
CA TYR A 155 14.64 -17.90 12.22
C TYR A 155 13.73 -18.12 13.43
N GLU A 156 14.18 -18.89 14.43
CA GLU A 156 13.37 -19.20 15.61
C GLU A 156 13.05 -17.95 16.44
N ASP A 157 13.98 -17.02 16.51
CA ASP A 157 13.83 -15.76 17.24
C ASP A 157 13.08 -14.69 16.43
N SER A 158 12.94 -14.85 15.11
CA SER A 158 12.24 -13.88 14.25
C SER A 158 10.78 -13.68 14.65
N MET A 159 10.39 -12.43 14.85
CA MET A 159 9.05 -12.03 15.30
C MET A 159 8.03 -11.87 14.14
N ARG A 160 8.51 -11.79 12.91
CA ARG A 160 7.69 -11.53 11.71
C ARG A 160 7.62 -12.72 10.75
N LYS A 161 7.67 -13.95 11.27
CA LYS A 161 7.79 -15.19 10.47
C LYS A 161 6.77 -15.29 9.33
N ASN A 162 5.49 -15.10 9.62
CA ASN A 162 4.39 -15.23 8.65
C ASN A 162 4.01 -13.91 7.95
N TYR A 163 4.87 -12.89 7.99
CA TYR A 163 4.59 -11.57 7.38
C TYR A 163 5.11 -11.42 5.95
N GLY A 164 5.66 -12.47 5.34
CA GLY A 164 6.13 -12.42 3.95
C GLY A 164 5.02 -12.07 2.97
N LYS A 165 5.25 -11.01 2.17
CA LYS A 165 4.27 -10.52 1.20
C LYS A 165 4.47 -11.09 -0.20
N GLY A 166 5.64 -11.68 -0.51
CA GLY A 166 5.89 -12.27 -1.83
C GLY A 166 7.37 -12.44 -2.16
N VAL A 167 7.62 -12.58 -3.43
CA VAL A 167 8.93 -12.73 -4.06
C VAL A 167 9.08 -11.70 -5.18
N ALA A 168 10.31 -11.51 -5.70
CA ALA A 168 10.58 -10.79 -6.93
C ALA A 168 11.05 -11.75 -8.02
N TYR A 169 10.78 -11.41 -9.28
CA TYR A 169 11.21 -12.15 -10.47
C TYR A 169 12.02 -11.24 -11.38
N GLU A 170 13.09 -11.80 -11.94
CA GLU A 170 13.90 -11.15 -12.97
C GLU A 170 14.49 -12.19 -13.91
N GLU A 171 14.61 -11.85 -15.18
CA GLU A 171 15.35 -12.66 -16.16
C GLU A 171 16.81 -12.22 -16.20
N VAL A 172 17.71 -13.10 -15.86
CA VAL A 172 19.16 -12.87 -15.88
C VAL A 172 19.80 -13.89 -16.82
N ASP A 173 20.52 -13.40 -17.83
CA ASP A 173 21.19 -14.24 -18.86
C ASP A 173 20.24 -15.24 -19.55
N GLY A 174 18.98 -14.84 -19.80
CA GLY A 174 17.97 -15.68 -20.45
C GLY A 174 17.41 -16.79 -19.55
N ARG A 175 17.55 -16.65 -18.23
CA ARG A 175 16.97 -17.55 -17.23
C ARG A 175 16.23 -16.75 -16.18
N GLY A 176 15.01 -17.16 -15.88
CA GLY A 176 14.22 -16.60 -14.79
C GLY A 176 14.83 -16.91 -13.42
N ARG A 177 14.86 -15.92 -12.55
CA ARG A 177 15.27 -16.05 -11.14
C ARG A 177 14.19 -15.54 -10.22
N ILE A 178 14.04 -16.19 -9.08
CA ILE A 178 13.19 -15.76 -7.99
C ILE A 178 14.07 -15.30 -6.83
N TYR A 179 13.80 -14.10 -6.33
CA TYR A 179 14.48 -13.54 -5.17
C TYR A 179 13.52 -13.45 -4.01
N LEU A 180 13.96 -13.91 -2.85
CA LEU A 180 13.18 -13.78 -1.62
C LEU A 180 14.06 -13.42 -0.44
N ILE A 181 13.45 -12.74 0.55
CA ILE A 181 14.08 -12.48 1.85
C ILE A 181 13.37 -13.32 2.90
N THR A 182 14.13 -14.14 3.60
CA THR A 182 13.58 -15.07 4.61
C THR A 182 13.37 -14.40 5.97
N PRO A 183 12.62 -15.04 6.89
CA PRO A 183 12.50 -14.53 8.26
C PRO A 183 13.84 -14.41 9.01
N ALA A 184 14.83 -15.21 8.63
CA ALA A 184 16.18 -15.14 9.17
C ALA A 184 17.04 -14.02 8.55
N PHE A 185 16.46 -13.19 7.69
CA PHE A 185 17.10 -12.07 7.01
C PHE A 185 18.25 -12.50 6.07
N PHE A 186 17.98 -13.55 5.27
CA PHE A 186 18.81 -13.96 4.15
C PHE A 186 18.13 -13.62 2.83
N LEU A 187 18.91 -13.15 1.84
CA LEU A 187 18.47 -12.96 0.47
C LEU A 187 18.86 -14.19 -0.36
N TRP A 188 17.86 -14.93 -0.82
CA TRP A 188 18.04 -16.08 -1.71
C TRP A 188 17.77 -15.73 -3.17
N ALA A 189 18.56 -16.27 -4.08
CA ALA A 189 18.27 -16.34 -5.50
C ALA A 189 18.02 -17.80 -5.90
N LEU A 190 16.83 -18.07 -6.45
CA LEU A 190 16.40 -19.40 -6.89
C LEU A 190 16.22 -19.39 -8.41
N ASP A 191 16.59 -20.47 -9.07
CA ASP A 191 16.22 -20.73 -10.44
C ASP A 191 14.69 -20.88 -10.55
N ALA A 192 14.06 -20.09 -11.40
CA ALA A 192 12.60 -20.00 -11.47
C ALA A 192 11.94 -21.27 -12.00
N GLU A 193 12.65 -22.09 -12.78
CA GLU A 193 12.14 -23.35 -13.33
C GLU A 193 12.19 -24.48 -12.29
N THR A 194 13.25 -24.53 -11.49
CA THR A 194 13.55 -25.68 -10.62
C THR A 194 13.45 -25.43 -9.12
N GLY A 195 13.42 -24.16 -8.68
CA GLY A 195 13.45 -23.78 -7.29
C GLY A 195 14.78 -24.02 -6.58
N ARG A 196 15.83 -24.36 -7.33
CA ARG A 196 17.17 -24.59 -6.76
C ARG A 196 17.90 -23.27 -6.56
N PRO A 197 18.71 -23.13 -5.48
CA PRO A 197 19.62 -22.00 -5.33
C PRO A 197 20.51 -21.80 -6.57
N VAL A 198 20.70 -20.55 -6.96
CA VAL A 198 21.51 -20.18 -8.14
C VAL A 198 23.01 -20.25 -7.79
N GLU A 199 23.72 -21.17 -8.41
CA GLU A 199 25.18 -21.30 -8.23
C GLU A 199 25.88 -20.01 -8.68
N GLY A 200 26.85 -19.57 -7.88
CA GLY A 200 27.62 -18.33 -8.13
C GLY A 200 26.94 -17.05 -7.67
N PHE A 201 25.75 -17.13 -7.04
CA PHE A 201 25.11 -15.99 -6.38
C PHE A 201 25.43 -15.99 -4.88
N GLY A 202 25.69 -14.78 -4.32
CA GLY A 202 26.04 -14.58 -2.91
C GLY A 202 27.51 -14.79 -2.61
N ASP A 203 27.90 -14.51 -1.37
CA ASP A 203 29.30 -14.38 -0.96
C ASP A 203 30.12 -15.68 -1.13
N GLU A 204 29.49 -16.81 -0.89
CA GLU A 204 30.10 -18.15 -1.04
C GLU A 204 29.65 -18.84 -2.35
N GLY A 205 28.84 -18.18 -3.17
CA GLY A 205 28.30 -18.73 -4.42
C GLY A 205 27.24 -19.82 -4.23
N GLU A 206 26.64 -19.92 -3.05
CA GLU A 206 25.64 -20.94 -2.66
C GLU A 206 24.19 -20.54 -2.96
N GLY A 207 23.96 -19.40 -3.61
CA GLY A 207 22.63 -18.88 -3.93
C GLY A 207 22.04 -17.98 -2.85
N VAL A 208 22.82 -17.56 -1.86
CA VAL A 208 22.37 -16.83 -0.69
C VAL A 208 23.35 -15.74 -0.26
N VAL A 209 22.79 -14.61 0.22
CA VAL A 209 23.53 -13.50 0.86
C VAL A 209 23.04 -13.37 2.30
N ASP A 210 23.98 -13.25 3.26
CA ASP A 210 23.67 -12.89 4.64
C ASP A 210 23.56 -11.36 4.75
N LEU A 211 22.34 -10.86 4.87
CA LEU A 211 22.06 -9.43 4.86
C LEU A 211 22.59 -8.68 6.09
N ILE A 212 22.74 -9.34 7.24
CA ILE A 212 23.29 -8.70 8.44
C ILE A 212 24.72 -8.24 8.22
N THR A 213 25.48 -8.98 7.41
CA THR A 213 26.88 -8.62 7.06
C THR A 213 27.01 -7.18 6.49
N TYR A 214 25.96 -6.68 5.83
CA TYR A 214 25.97 -5.38 5.16
C TYR A 214 25.15 -4.30 5.87
N LEU A 215 24.63 -4.61 7.06
CA LEU A 215 23.78 -3.69 7.83
C LEU A 215 24.58 -2.60 8.55
N GLY A 216 25.88 -2.85 8.80
CA GLY A 216 26.82 -2.01 9.55
C GLY A 216 27.82 -2.87 10.32
N ASP A 217 28.63 -2.26 11.15
CA ASP A 217 29.66 -2.93 11.98
C ASP A 217 29.04 -3.64 13.20
N TRP A 218 28.09 -4.54 12.96
CA TRP A 218 27.44 -5.33 14.02
C TRP A 218 28.11 -6.69 14.19
N GLU A 219 28.46 -7.05 15.43
CA GLU A 219 28.86 -8.41 15.76
C GLU A 219 27.66 -9.33 15.55
N HIS A 220 27.83 -10.37 14.75
CA HIS A 220 26.77 -11.33 14.47
C HIS A 220 27.32 -12.70 14.14
N ASP A 221 26.46 -13.70 14.27
CA ASP A 221 26.71 -15.09 13.86
C ASP A 221 25.68 -15.53 12.83
N ARG A 222 26.10 -16.34 11.86
CA ARG A 222 25.19 -16.80 10.79
C ARG A 222 24.03 -17.64 11.33
N GLU A 223 24.23 -18.42 12.37
CA GLU A 223 23.22 -19.28 13.01
C GLU A 223 22.39 -18.51 14.04
N ASP A 224 23.07 -17.78 14.95
CA ASP A 224 22.44 -17.09 16.08
C ASP A 224 21.89 -15.70 15.71
N GLY A 225 22.47 -15.03 14.72
CA GLY A 225 22.12 -13.67 14.34
C GLY A 225 22.79 -12.60 15.18
N LEU A 226 22.08 -11.49 15.41
CA LEU A 226 22.52 -10.38 16.27
C LEU A 226 22.39 -10.74 17.77
N PRO A 227 23.24 -10.19 18.65
CA PRO A 227 23.00 -10.25 20.08
C PRO A 227 21.63 -9.65 20.46
N SER A 228 20.92 -10.29 21.37
CA SER A 228 19.55 -9.89 21.74
C SER A 228 19.43 -8.51 22.41
N ASP A 229 20.52 -7.97 22.90
CA ASP A 229 20.60 -6.65 23.52
C ASP A 229 20.71 -5.48 22.51
N VAL A 230 21.03 -5.78 21.23
CA VAL A 230 21.04 -4.77 20.17
C VAL A 230 19.79 -4.77 19.30
N GLY A 231 18.89 -5.74 19.49
CA GLY A 231 17.61 -5.82 18.78
C GLY A 231 17.50 -6.95 17.77
N TYR A 232 16.37 -6.96 17.04
CA TYR A 232 16.08 -7.97 16.03
C TYR A 232 15.78 -7.31 14.70
N ILE A 233 16.33 -7.88 13.62
CA ILE A 233 15.99 -7.48 12.27
C ILE A 233 15.50 -8.70 11.48
N THR A 234 14.54 -8.48 10.61
CA THR A 234 13.97 -9.44 9.68
C THR A 234 13.49 -8.70 8.44
N ASN A 235 12.58 -9.29 7.71
CA ASN A 235 11.93 -8.65 6.57
C ASN A 235 10.44 -8.99 6.53
N SER A 236 9.63 -8.12 5.95
CA SER A 236 8.22 -8.38 5.68
C SER A 236 7.76 -7.92 4.28
N THR A 237 8.65 -7.34 3.48
CA THR A 237 8.37 -6.89 2.11
C THR A 237 9.13 -7.73 1.08
N PRO A 238 8.58 -8.01 -0.12
CA PRO A 238 9.38 -8.56 -1.20
C PRO A 238 10.48 -7.58 -1.60
N PRO A 239 11.66 -8.04 -2.05
CA PRO A 239 12.62 -7.16 -2.68
C PRO A 239 12.02 -6.59 -3.98
N VAL A 240 12.52 -5.44 -4.43
CA VAL A 240 12.20 -4.90 -5.75
C VAL A 240 13.45 -4.88 -6.62
N ILE A 241 13.25 -4.93 -7.93
CA ILE A 241 14.38 -4.99 -8.87
C ILE A 241 14.27 -3.84 -9.86
N VAL A 242 15.36 -3.13 -10.04
CA VAL A 242 15.45 -2.03 -11.00
C VAL A 242 16.84 -1.99 -11.61
N ASN A 243 16.90 -2.03 -12.94
CA ASN A 243 18.13 -1.90 -13.72
C ASN A 243 19.30 -2.81 -13.24
N GLY A 244 18.99 -4.07 -12.89
CA GLY A 244 19.99 -5.03 -12.42
C GLY A 244 20.39 -4.89 -10.94
N THR A 245 19.68 -4.09 -10.18
CA THR A 245 19.85 -3.96 -8.72
C THR A 245 18.65 -4.51 -7.97
N ILE A 246 18.89 -5.40 -7.02
CA ILE A 246 17.92 -5.87 -6.02
C ILE A 246 17.96 -4.89 -4.86
N VAL A 247 16.84 -4.22 -4.57
CA VAL A 247 16.73 -3.36 -3.39
C VAL A 247 15.98 -4.10 -2.30
N VAL A 248 16.59 -4.15 -1.13
CA VAL A 248 16.15 -4.90 0.03
C VAL A 248 15.65 -3.97 1.12
N GLY A 249 14.38 -4.12 1.51
CA GLY A 249 13.84 -3.55 2.71
C GLY A 249 13.96 -4.51 3.89
N ASN A 250 13.44 -4.10 5.04
CA ASN A 250 13.54 -4.85 6.28
C ASN A 250 12.33 -4.62 7.19
N SER A 251 12.35 -5.22 8.37
CA SER A 251 11.31 -5.09 9.37
C SER A 251 11.91 -5.41 10.74
N HIS A 252 11.39 -4.80 11.78
CA HIS A 252 11.89 -4.96 13.14
C HIS A 252 10.84 -5.51 14.09
N GLU A 253 11.14 -5.52 15.37
CA GLU A 253 10.20 -5.76 16.44
C GLU A 253 9.02 -4.77 16.37
N GLN A 254 7.90 -5.17 16.96
CA GLN A 254 6.80 -4.22 17.15
C GLN A 254 7.19 -3.20 18.22
N GLY A 255 7.06 -1.92 17.90
CA GLY A 255 7.49 -0.83 18.73
C GLY A 255 6.73 -0.64 20.05
N TYR A 256 5.60 -1.34 20.26
CA TYR A 256 4.79 -1.18 21.46
C TYR A 256 5.07 -2.14 22.61
N TYR A 257 6.03 -3.03 22.49
CA TYR A 257 6.37 -3.98 23.59
C TYR A 257 7.81 -3.85 24.03
N GLN A 258 8.57 -2.93 23.46
CA GLN A 258 9.97 -2.75 23.79
C GLN A 258 10.14 -1.90 25.02
N THR A 259 11.05 -2.33 25.87
CA THR A 259 11.40 -1.71 27.15
C THR A 259 12.85 -1.21 27.18
N ARG A 260 13.52 -1.29 26.00
CA ARG A 260 14.88 -0.78 25.80
C ARG A 260 14.91 0.24 24.65
N ARG A 261 15.81 1.20 24.74
CA ARG A 261 16.02 2.22 23.71
C ARG A 261 16.94 1.76 22.58
N GLU A 262 17.79 0.76 22.86
CA GLU A 262 18.73 0.20 21.88
C GLU A 262 17.98 -0.65 20.86
N ASN A 263 18.24 -0.37 19.57
CA ASN A 263 17.76 -1.19 18.47
C ASN A 263 18.68 -1.03 17.26
N VAL A 264 18.67 -1.99 16.36
CA VAL A 264 19.42 -1.94 15.11
C VAL A 264 18.68 -1.07 14.09
N PRO A 265 19.39 -0.22 13.30
CA PRO A 265 18.75 0.57 12.24
C PRO A 265 18.27 -0.28 11.08
N GLY A 266 17.20 0.17 10.43
CA GLY A 266 16.57 -0.47 9.27
C GLY A 266 17.20 -0.06 7.95
N ASN A 267 18.52 -0.12 7.82
CA ASN A 267 19.24 0.32 6.64
C ASN A 267 18.77 -0.40 5.37
N ILE A 268 18.63 0.36 4.27
CA ILE A 268 18.19 -0.13 2.98
C ILE A 268 19.41 -0.51 2.16
N MET A 269 19.37 -1.65 1.48
CA MET A 269 20.56 -2.20 0.79
C MET A 269 20.28 -2.52 -0.67
N GLY A 270 21.29 -2.37 -1.52
CA GLY A 270 21.28 -2.73 -2.92
C GLY A 270 22.28 -3.84 -3.25
N PHE A 271 21.84 -4.81 -4.07
CA PHE A 271 22.66 -5.96 -4.49
C PHE A 271 22.56 -6.17 -6.00
N ASP A 272 23.58 -6.72 -6.60
CA ASP A 272 23.60 -7.07 -8.02
C ASP A 272 22.74 -8.32 -8.30
N THR A 273 21.83 -8.26 -9.28
CA THR A 273 20.92 -9.36 -9.60
C THR A 273 21.61 -10.62 -10.12
N ARG A 274 22.77 -10.49 -10.72
CA ARG A 274 23.53 -11.60 -11.31
C ARG A 274 24.33 -12.36 -10.28
N THR A 275 25.03 -11.63 -9.43
CA THR A 275 26.08 -12.17 -8.54
C THR A 275 25.71 -12.14 -7.05
N GLY A 276 24.73 -11.31 -6.64
CA GLY A 276 24.45 -11.05 -5.24
C GLY A 276 25.47 -10.13 -4.57
N ALA A 277 26.40 -9.56 -5.33
CA ALA A 277 27.40 -8.66 -4.77
C ALA A 277 26.72 -7.41 -4.19
N HIS A 278 27.10 -7.03 -2.99
CA HIS A 278 26.64 -5.80 -2.34
C HIS A 278 27.10 -4.58 -3.15
N LYS A 279 26.18 -3.66 -3.42
CA LYS A 279 26.44 -2.41 -4.16
C LYS A 279 26.50 -1.21 -3.21
N TRP A 280 25.52 -1.09 -2.32
CA TRP A 280 25.40 0.04 -1.40
C TRP A 280 24.51 -0.27 -0.21
N THR A 281 24.72 0.50 0.87
CA THR A 281 23.82 0.59 2.03
C THR A 281 23.46 2.06 2.23
N PHE A 282 22.19 2.35 2.43
CA PHE A 282 21.68 3.67 2.82
C PHE A 282 21.33 3.67 4.29
N ASP A 283 21.98 4.53 5.07
CA ASP A 283 21.75 4.70 6.49
C ASP A 283 20.47 5.49 6.75
N VAL A 284 19.43 4.81 7.22
CA VAL A 284 18.12 5.45 7.51
C VAL A 284 18.18 6.33 8.77
N ILE A 285 19.17 6.11 9.64
CA ILE A 285 19.57 7.00 10.75
C ILE A 285 20.94 7.57 10.39
N PRO A 286 20.99 8.85 9.97
CA PRO A 286 22.21 9.44 9.42
C PRO A 286 23.36 9.47 10.45
N GLN A 287 24.54 9.08 10.00
CA GLN A 287 25.76 9.06 10.79
C GLN A 287 26.40 10.47 10.88
N PRO A 288 27.32 10.70 11.82
CA PRO A 288 27.99 11.99 11.94
C PRO A 288 28.63 12.49 10.64
N GLY A 289 28.15 13.63 10.15
CA GLY A 289 28.59 14.25 8.91
C GLY A 289 27.68 13.98 7.70
N GLU A 290 26.69 13.11 7.83
CA GLU A 290 25.68 12.86 6.81
C GLU A 290 24.54 13.87 6.89
N PHE A 291 23.81 14.01 5.80
CA PHE A 291 22.64 14.87 5.72
C PHE A 291 21.54 14.33 6.66
N GLY A 292 20.97 15.21 7.48
CA GLY A 292 19.90 14.86 8.41
C GLY A 292 20.37 14.42 9.80
N HIS A 293 21.68 14.21 10.00
CA HIS A 293 22.23 13.86 11.32
C HIS A 293 21.89 14.89 12.41
N ASP A 294 21.83 16.15 12.07
CA ASP A 294 21.49 17.25 12.98
C ASP A 294 20.00 17.26 13.42
N THR A 295 19.16 16.42 12.81
CA THR A 295 17.77 16.21 13.22
C THR A 295 17.64 15.19 14.37
N TRP A 296 18.72 14.47 14.68
CA TRP A 296 18.85 13.57 15.84
C TRP A 296 19.62 14.29 16.92
N LEU A 297 18.90 14.84 17.89
CA LEU A 297 19.52 15.61 18.95
C LEU A 297 20.23 14.68 19.97
N SER A 298 21.25 15.21 20.65
CA SER A 298 22.12 14.43 21.53
C SER A 298 22.89 13.30 20.79
N ASP A 299 23.06 12.16 21.43
CA ASP A 299 23.69 10.94 20.90
C ASP A 299 22.69 9.86 20.49
N ALA A 300 21.41 10.25 20.32
CA ALA A 300 20.30 9.33 20.02
C ALA A 300 20.51 8.49 18.76
N TRP A 301 21.17 9.03 17.75
CA TRP A 301 21.54 8.33 16.52
C TRP A 301 22.40 7.07 16.76
N SER A 302 23.12 7.01 17.89
CA SER A 302 24.07 5.93 18.16
C SER A 302 23.46 4.67 18.77
N TYR A 303 22.23 4.74 19.26
CA TYR A 303 21.55 3.61 19.90
C TYR A 303 20.12 3.39 19.40
N THR A 304 19.49 4.39 18.82
CA THR A 304 18.13 4.25 18.27
C THR A 304 18.15 3.44 16.98
N GLY A 305 17.11 2.65 16.76
CA GLY A 305 16.97 1.83 15.56
C GLY A 305 15.55 1.83 15.02
N ASN A 306 15.23 0.79 14.25
CA ASN A 306 14.09 0.71 13.37
C ASN A 306 14.22 1.70 12.19
N VAL A 307 13.24 2.58 11.94
CA VAL A 307 13.15 3.39 10.71
C VAL A 307 13.13 2.49 9.47
N SER A 308 12.43 1.38 9.59
CA SER A 308 12.48 0.28 8.63
C SER A 308 11.71 0.55 7.33
N ALA A 309 12.12 -0.11 6.26
CA ALA A 309 11.42 -0.17 4.98
C ALA A 309 10.59 -1.47 4.89
N TRP A 310 9.51 -1.59 5.68
CA TRP A 310 8.71 -2.80 5.78
C TRP A 310 7.53 -2.85 4.80
N ALA A 311 7.13 -1.72 4.28
CA ALA A 311 6.11 -1.62 3.25
C ALA A 311 6.67 -2.01 1.86
N PRO A 312 5.83 -2.47 0.92
CA PRO A 312 6.29 -2.70 -0.44
C PRO A 312 6.79 -1.41 -1.09
N MET A 313 7.93 -1.52 -1.75
CA MET A 313 8.59 -0.43 -2.46
C MET A 313 8.11 -0.36 -3.92
N THR A 314 8.38 0.77 -4.58
CA THR A 314 8.04 1.01 -5.98
C THR A 314 9.28 1.51 -6.72
N VAL A 315 9.41 1.20 -8.00
CA VAL A 315 10.59 1.57 -8.80
C VAL A 315 10.20 2.28 -10.10
N ASP A 316 11.06 3.17 -10.55
CA ASP A 316 10.98 3.80 -11.86
C ASP A 316 12.24 3.44 -12.65
N PRO A 317 12.17 2.45 -13.58
CA PRO A 317 13.33 2.04 -14.37
C PRO A 317 13.85 3.13 -15.33
N GLU A 318 12.99 4.05 -15.78
CA GLU A 318 13.38 5.16 -16.65
C GLU A 318 14.27 6.16 -15.89
N LEU A 319 13.89 6.49 -14.64
CA LEU A 319 14.65 7.39 -13.78
C LEU A 319 15.78 6.68 -13.01
N GLY A 320 15.75 5.34 -12.95
CA GLY A 320 16.68 4.54 -12.14
C GLY A 320 16.47 4.73 -10.64
N LEU A 321 15.23 5.00 -10.21
CA LEU A 321 14.90 5.31 -8.82
C LEU A 321 14.10 4.19 -8.14
N VAL A 322 14.32 4.04 -6.84
CA VAL A 322 13.44 3.28 -5.93
C VAL A 322 12.79 4.25 -4.93
N TYR A 323 11.49 4.06 -4.70
CA TYR A 323 10.71 4.85 -3.75
C TYR A 323 10.33 4.00 -2.56
N VAL A 324 10.64 4.49 -1.38
CA VAL A 324 10.56 3.76 -0.12
C VAL A 324 9.84 4.61 0.92
N GLY A 325 8.86 4.02 1.59
CA GLY A 325 8.27 4.59 2.80
C GLY A 325 8.94 3.98 4.04
N THR A 326 9.34 4.81 5.00
CA THR A 326 9.99 4.37 6.23
C THR A 326 9.07 4.40 7.45
N ASP A 327 9.45 3.65 8.47
CA ASP A 327 8.83 3.55 9.80
C ASP A 327 9.28 4.67 10.74
N PRO A 328 8.57 4.92 11.87
CA PRO A 328 9.15 5.64 13.00
C PRO A 328 10.28 4.85 13.67
N PRO A 329 11.11 5.52 14.50
CA PRO A 329 12.03 4.82 15.41
C PRO A 329 11.24 3.96 16.40
N THR A 330 11.85 2.94 16.96
CA THR A 330 11.33 2.26 18.14
C THR A 330 11.57 3.15 19.36
N ILE A 331 10.59 3.45 20.14
CA ILE A 331 9.28 2.88 20.49
C ILE A 331 8.16 3.71 19.83
N ASP A 332 7.00 3.11 19.53
CA ASP A 332 5.96 3.74 18.72
C ASP A 332 5.26 4.98 19.33
N TYR A 333 5.17 5.09 20.67
CA TYR A 333 4.34 6.12 21.32
C TYR A 333 5.09 6.99 22.32
N PHE A 334 6.39 6.82 22.41
CA PHE A 334 7.28 7.62 23.24
C PHE A 334 8.66 7.75 22.60
N GLY A 335 9.05 9.00 22.31
CA GLY A 335 10.30 9.35 21.64
C GLY A 335 11.26 10.20 22.48
N GLY A 336 11.02 10.37 23.79
CA GLY A 336 11.81 11.26 24.64
C GLY A 336 13.31 10.95 24.71
N PHE A 337 13.70 9.72 24.40
CA PHE A 337 15.11 9.32 24.33
C PHE A 337 15.77 9.55 22.96
N HIS A 338 14.99 9.96 21.93
CA HIS A 338 15.50 10.36 20.62
C HIS A 338 14.90 11.70 20.16
N PRO A 339 15.10 12.79 20.92
CA PRO A 339 14.52 14.09 20.60
C PRO A 339 15.00 14.60 19.23
N GLY A 340 14.18 15.44 18.61
CA GLY A 340 14.43 16.00 17.28
C GLY A 340 13.45 15.46 16.22
N GLU A 341 13.57 15.91 14.99
CA GLU A 341 12.66 15.53 13.90
C GLU A 341 12.93 14.13 13.35
N ASN A 342 14.10 13.55 13.65
CA ASN A 342 14.50 12.17 13.37
C ASN A 342 14.46 11.77 11.87
N LEU A 343 15.12 12.51 10.99
CA LEU A 343 15.28 12.06 9.61
C LEU A 343 16.10 10.74 9.57
N PHE A 344 15.70 9.72 8.82
CA PHE A 344 14.61 9.66 7.84
C PHE A 344 13.41 8.85 8.35
N SER A 345 12.96 9.05 9.57
CA SER A 345 11.75 8.39 10.05
C SER A 345 10.50 8.92 9.35
N THR A 346 9.51 8.06 9.16
CA THR A 346 8.19 8.35 8.55
C THR A 346 8.31 9.25 7.31
N THR A 347 9.22 8.84 6.41
CA THR A 347 9.70 9.61 5.27
C THR A 347 9.49 8.85 3.95
N ILE A 348 9.06 9.55 2.90
CA ILE A 348 9.13 9.06 1.53
C ILE A 348 10.54 9.34 1.02
N LEU A 349 11.29 8.30 0.68
CA LEU A 349 12.63 8.37 0.13
C LEU A 349 12.61 8.04 -1.36
N ALA A 350 13.38 8.77 -2.16
CA ALA A 350 13.76 8.37 -3.51
C ALA A 350 15.28 8.18 -3.55
N LEU A 351 15.70 6.94 -3.77
CA LEU A 351 17.10 6.55 -3.84
C LEU A 351 17.47 6.18 -5.27
N ASP A 352 18.65 6.58 -5.69
CA ASP A 352 19.27 6.08 -6.92
C ASP A 352 19.56 4.58 -6.74
N ALA A 353 19.00 3.76 -7.60
CA ALA A 353 19.05 2.31 -7.44
C ALA A 353 20.45 1.73 -7.68
N GLU A 354 21.30 2.40 -8.47
CA GLU A 354 22.64 1.93 -8.76
C GLU A 354 23.64 2.28 -7.64
N THR A 355 23.46 3.45 -6.99
CA THR A 355 24.42 4.00 -6.04
C THR A 355 23.94 4.07 -4.61
N GLY A 356 22.62 3.98 -4.36
CA GLY A 356 22.00 4.20 -3.07
C GLY A 356 21.93 5.68 -2.65
N GLU A 357 22.43 6.61 -3.49
CA GLU A 357 22.39 8.03 -3.18
C GLU A 357 20.94 8.54 -3.11
N ARG A 358 20.64 9.31 -2.05
CA ARG A 358 19.33 9.96 -1.91
C ARG A 358 19.19 11.08 -2.94
N ARG A 359 18.21 10.93 -3.84
CA ARG A 359 17.87 11.96 -4.82
C ARG A 359 16.98 13.04 -4.20
N TRP A 360 15.97 12.63 -3.45
CA TRP A 360 15.10 13.50 -2.66
C TRP A 360 14.43 12.73 -1.51
N HIS A 361 13.80 13.45 -0.61
CA HIS A 361 12.96 12.89 0.43
C HIS A 361 11.85 13.86 0.80
N PHE A 362 10.79 13.33 1.41
CA PHE A 362 9.72 14.11 2.03
C PHE A 362 9.30 13.43 3.33
N GLN A 363 9.53 14.07 4.48
CA GLN A 363 9.10 13.56 5.77
C GLN A 363 7.62 13.85 5.97
N THR A 364 6.80 12.81 6.19
CA THR A 364 5.34 12.94 6.31
C THR A 364 4.87 13.12 7.75
N VAL A 365 5.71 12.80 8.72
CA VAL A 365 5.51 13.06 10.15
C VAL A 365 6.85 13.41 10.80
N HIS A 366 6.93 14.58 11.41
CA HIS A 366 8.08 14.97 12.21
C HIS A 366 7.96 14.37 13.60
N HIS A 367 8.99 13.67 14.07
CA HIS A 367 9.02 13.02 15.38
C HIS A 367 7.75 12.18 15.64
N ASP A 368 7.61 11.08 14.90
CA ASP A 368 6.39 10.25 14.94
C ASP A 368 6.26 9.47 16.24
N VAL A 369 5.32 9.88 17.08
CA VAL A 369 4.89 9.19 18.31
C VAL A 369 3.42 8.69 18.19
N TRP A 370 2.91 8.49 16.99
CA TRP A 370 1.54 8.05 16.71
C TRP A 370 1.47 6.71 16.00
N ASN A 371 2.61 6.14 15.60
CA ASN A 371 2.70 4.96 14.71
C ASN A 371 2.07 5.25 13.32
N TYR A 372 2.43 6.39 12.73
CA TYR A 372 1.91 6.84 11.45
C TYR A 372 2.82 6.49 10.26
N ASP A 373 3.54 5.37 10.36
CA ASP A 373 4.27 4.76 9.26
C ASP A 373 3.43 4.59 7.99
N MET A 374 4.08 4.40 6.86
CA MET A 374 3.46 4.33 5.54
C MET A 374 3.34 2.87 5.06
N PRO A 375 2.26 2.14 5.41
CA PRO A 375 2.13 0.71 5.08
C PRO A 375 1.76 0.45 3.63
N ALA A 376 1.27 1.46 2.91
CA ALA A 376 0.85 1.34 1.51
C ALA A 376 2.05 1.52 0.57
N GLN A 377 2.07 0.71 -0.49
CA GLN A 377 3.02 0.91 -1.60
C GLN A 377 2.77 2.25 -2.27
N PRO A 378 3.81 3.08 -2.52
CA PRO A 378 3.65 4.26 -3.36
C PRO A 378 3.16 3.88 -4.76
N SER A 379 2.24 4.66 -5.33
CA SER A 379 1.79 4.45 -6.71
C SER A 379 2.34 5.55 -7.62
N LEU A 380 2.92 5.17 -8.76
CA LEU A 380 3.40 6.12 -9.76
C LEU A 380 2.37 6.25 -10.89
N LEU A 381 2.08 7.49 -11.26
CA LEU A 381 1.15 7.80 -12.34
C LEU A 381 1.71 8.90 -13.25
N ASP A 382 1.35 8.84 -14.52
CA ASP A 382 1.50 9.92 -15.48
C ASP A 382 0.12 10.56 -15.68
N VAL A 383 -0.01 11.82 -15.27
CA VAL A 383 -1.29 12.53 -15.22
C VAL A 383 -1.20 13.87 -15.95
N THR A 384 -2.34 14.51 -16.18
CA THR A 384 -2.39 15.86 -16.78
C THR A 384 -2.99 16.82 -15.76
N ILE A 385 -2.17 17.70 -15.20
CA ILE A 385 -2.59 18.72 -14.23
C ILE A 385 -2.48 20.09 -14.85
N ASP A 386 -3.56 20.86 -14.86
CA ASP A 386 -3.65 22.19 -15.47
C ASP A 386 -3.18 22.19 -16.95
N GLY A 387 -3.48 21.12 -17.69
CA GLY A 387 -3.11 20.92 -19.08
C GLY A 387 -1.63 20.59 -19.32
N GLN A 388 -0.86 20.31 -18.27
CA GLN A 388 0.54 19.93 -18.35
C GLN A 388 0.72 18.46 -17.94
N PRO A 389 1.52 17.65 -18.68
CA PRO A 389 1.87 16.32 -18.25
C PRO A 389 2.73 16.37 -16.98
N ARG A 390 2.45 15.49 -16.03
CA ARG A 390 3.17 15.36 -14.76
C ARG A 390 3.43 13.90 -14.45
N LYS A 391 4.65 13.60 -14.05
CA LYS A 391 5.04 12.31 -13.50
C LYS A 391 4.95 12.40 -11.99
N ILE A 392 3.97 11.72 -11.38
CA ILE A 392 3.70 11.85 -9.95
C ILE A 392 3.97 10.55 -9.18
N LEU A 393 4.30 10.73 -7.90
CA LEU A 393 4.21 9.72 -6.87
C LEU A 393 3.03 10.08 -5.96
N ALA A 394 2.13 9.12 -5.73
CA ALA A 394 1.00 9.26 -4.80
C ALA A 394 1.18 8.28 -3.63
N GLN A 395 1.37 8.81 -2.42
CA GLN A 395 1.50 8.04 -1.18
C GLN A 395 0.29 8.23 -0.29
N THR A 396 -0.50 7.20 -0.14
CA THR A 396 -1.59 7.14 0.85
C THR A 396 -1.05 6.75 2.22
N THR A 397 -1.65 7.29 3.28
CA THR A 397 -1.11 7.17 4.64
C THR A 397 -2.15 6.77 5.68
N LYS A 398 -1.68 6.36 6.86
CA LYS A 398 -2.55 6.11 8.02
C LYS A 398 -3.29 7.36 8.49
N GLN A 399 -2.70 8.55 8.31
CA GLN A 399 -3.34 9.82 8.62
C GLN A 399 -4.50 10.16 7.67
N SER A 400 -4.72 9.33 6.65
CA SER A 400 -5.73 9.52 5.60
C SER A 400 -5.44 10.70 4.67
N PHE A 401 -4.18 11.01 4.47
CA PHE A 401 -3.69 11.91 3.44
C PHE A 401 -3.20 11.13 2.20
N VAL A 402 -3.24 11.80 1.06
CA VAL A 402 -2.42 11.45 -0.10
C VAL A 402 -1.35 12.54 -0.28
N TYR A 403 -0.11 12.18 -0.06
CA TYR A 403 1.01 13.04 -0.45
C TYR A 403 1.27 12.84 -1.94
N VAL A 404 1.18 13.92 -2.73
CA VAL A 404 1.35 13.88 -4.18
C VAL A 404 2.56 14.73 -4.55
N LEU A 405 3.61 14.03 -4.98
CA LEU A 405 4.91 14.62 -5.26
C LEU A 405 5.29 14.39 -6.72
N ASP A 406 6.02 15.31 -7.30
CA ASP A 406 6.74 15.06 -8.55
C ASP A 406 7.77 13.94 -8.31
N ARG A 407 7.67 12.82 -9.04
CA ARG A 407 8.46 11.63 -8.71
C ARG A 407 9.94 11.73 -9.05
N GLU A 408 10.32 12.72 -9.87
CA GLU A 408 11.73 12.98 -10.21
C GLU A 408 12.40 13.90 -9.18
N THR A 409 11.67 14.89 -8.67
CA THR A 409 12.23 15.97 -7.84
C THR A 409 11.81 15.95 -6.37
N GLY A 410 10.71 15.28 -6.04
CA GLY A 410 10.09 15.29 -4.71
C GLY A 410 9.30 16.58 -4.40
N GLU A 411 9.20 17.51 -5.33
CA GLU A 411 8.44 18.73 -5.12
C GLU A 411 6.94 18.43 -5.01
N PRO A 412 6.22 19.01 -4.03
CA PRO A 412 4.79 18.84 -3.91
C PRO A 412 4.03 19.34 -5.15
N ILE A 413 3.14 18.52 -5.70
CA ILE A 413 2.28 18.92 -6.83
C ILE A 413 1.24 19.96 -6.40
N TRP A 414 0.66 19.80 -5.22
CA TRP A 414 -0.20 20.78 -4.57
C TRP A 414 0.44 21.18 -3.24
N PRO A 415 0.22 22.42 -2.75
CA PRO A 415 0.86 22.89 -1.53
C PRO A 415 0.66 21.95 -0.35
N ILE A 416 1.72 21.71 0.40
CA ILE A 416 1.72 21.06 1.71
C ILE A 416 2.09 22.11 2.73
N GLU A 417 1.25 22.31 3.74
CA GLU A 417 1.39 23.38 4.72
C GLU A 417 1.86 22.85 6.06
N GLU A 418 2.92 23.43 6.60
CA GLU A 418 3.30 23.23 7.99
C GLU A 418 2.27 23.91 8.91
N ARG A 419 1.53 23.09 9.67
CA ARG A 419 0.50 23.59 10.59
C ARG A 419 0.85 23.27 12.03
N PRO A 420 0.62 24.22 12.98
CA PRO A 420 0.80 23.95 14.40
C PRO A 420 -0.06 22.79 14.89
N VAL A 421 0.52 21.94 15.76
CA VAL A 421 -0.15 20.80 16.37
C VAL A 421 -0.08 20.86 17.90
N PRO A 422 -0.96 20.15 18.64
CA PRO A 422 -0.89 20.07 20.09
C PRO A 422 0.47 19.54 20.55
N GLN A 423 1.00 20.14 21.59
CA GLN A 423 2.28 19.74 22.18
C GLN A 423 2.06 18.72 23.30
N THR A 424 3.04 17.83 23.49
CA THR A 424 3.00 16.81 24.53
C THR A 424 3.06 17.39 25.94
N ASP A 425 2.43 16.69 26.88
CA ASP A 425 2.54 16.90 28.32
C ASP A 425 3.22 15.71 29.05
N VAL A 426 3.74 14.75 28.29
CA VAL A 426 4.48 13.60 28.83
C VAL A 426 5.88 14.05 29.31
N PRO A 427 6.25 13.79 30.58
CA PRO A 427 7.56 14.17 31.07
C PRO A 427 8.69 13.52 30.25
N GLY A 428 9.65 14.34 29.80
CA GLY A 428 10.80 13.91 29.01
C GLY A 428 10.55 13.75 27.51
N GLU A 429 9.28 13.84 27.05
CA GLU A 429 8.93 13.78 25.64
C GLU A 429 9.11 15.13 24.95
N TRP A 430 9.37 15.07 23.65
CA TRP A 430 9.41 16.20 22.74
C TRP A 430 8.50 15.91 21.52
N THR A 431 7.74 16.91 21.07
CA THR A 431 6.99 16.79 19.84
C THR A 431 7.30 17.98 18.93
N SER A 432 7.33 17.75 17.61
CA SER A 432 7.50 18.84 16.66
C SER A 432 6.38 19.88 16.80
N PRO A 433 6.68 21.18 16.73
CA PRO A 433 5.66 22.22 16.86
C PRO A 433 4.66 22.24 15.70
N THR A 434 5.05 21.71 14.53
CA THR A 434 4.23 21.67 13.33
C THR A 434 4.28 20.29 12.70
N GLN A 435 3.30 20.01 11.82
CA GLN A 435 3.25 18.82 10.98
C GLN A 435 2.81 19.20 9.57
N PRO A 436 3.21 18.42 8.53
CA PRO A 436 2.87 18.70 7.14
C PRO A 436 1.44 18.25 6.80
N PHE A 437 0.62 19.20 6.32
CA PHE A 437 -0.76 18.95 5.91
C PHE A 437 -0.92 19.20 4.40
N PRO A 438 -1.12 18.15 3.58
CA PRO A 438 -1.48 18.32 2.19
C PRO A 438 -2.79 19.11 2.05
N THR A 439 -2.81 20.09 1.14
CA THR A 439 -4.01 20.88 0.87
C THR A 439 -4.92 20.21 -0.15
N ARG A 440 -4.35 19.28 -0.95
CA ARG A 440 -5.06 18.51 -1.98
C ARG A 440 -4.29 17.20 -2.27
N PRO A 441 -4.98 16.07 -2.47
CA PRO A 441 -6.42 15.84 -2.27
C PRO A 441 -6.88 16.13 -0.84
N ALA A 442 -8.19 16.32 -0.65
CA ALA A 442 -8.76 16.39 0.69
C ALA A 442 -8.54 15.07 1.44
N PRO A 443 -8.47 15.08 2.79
CA PRO A 443 -8.45 13.83 3.56
C PRO A 443 -9.64 12.93 3.21
N TYR A 444 -9.40 11.62 3.12
CA TYR A 444 -10.41 10.66 2.70
C TYR A 444 -11.01 9.84 3.85
N GLU A 445 -10.65 10.13 5.09
CA GLU A 445 -11.24 9.60 6.33
C GLU A 445 -11.17 10.66 7.43
N MET A 446 -11.85 10.42 8.56
CA MET A 446 -11.84 11.34 9.70
C MET A 446 -10.42 11.57 10.24
N GLN A 447 -10.17 12.80 10.69
CA GLN A 447 -8.89 13.23 11.25
C GLN A 447 -9.09 13.88 12.62
N GLY A 448 -8.72 13.15 13.68
CA GLY A 448 -9.07 13.50 15.04
C GLY A 448 -10.46 12.97 15.44
N ILE A 449 -10.89 13.25 16.65
CA ILE A 449 -12.19 12.85 17.20
C ILE A 449 -12.76 13.95 18.10
N SER A 450 -14.04 14.19 17.95
CA SER A 450 -14.85 15.08 18.77
C SER A 450 -16.13 14.39 19.22
N GLU A 451 -16.92 15.04 20.06
CA GLU A 451 -18.23 14.52 20.42
C GLU A 451 -19.15 14.33 19.20
N ASP A 452 -19.01 15.15 18.16
CA ASP A 452 -19.86 15.06 16.96
C ASP A 452 -19.61 13.80 16.15
N ASP A 453 -18.48 13.13 16.34
CA ASP A 453 -18.10 11.91 15.63
C ASP A 453 -18.62 10.63 16.31
N LEU A 454 -19.11 10.73 17.54
CA LEU A 454 -19.57 9.57 18.32
C LEU A 454 -20.88 9.00 17.78
N ILE A 455 -21.07 7.68 17.96
CA ILE A 455 -22.31 6.96 17.60
C ILE A 455 -23.56 7.68 18.14
N ASP A 456 -24.59 7.83 17.31
CA ASP A 456 -25.82 8.55 17.64
C ASP A 456 -27.09 7.90 17.06
N PHE A 457 -27.04 6.60 16.80
CA PHE A 457 -28.20 5.85 16.29
C PHE A 457 -29.41 5.95 17.23
N THR A 458 -29.18 6.02 18.54
CA THR A 458 -30.20 6.32 19.54
C THR A 458 -29.65 7.28 20.60
N PRO A 459 -30.53 8.06 21.30
CA PRO A 459 -30.10 8.93 22.39
C PRO A 459 -29.37 8.18 23.52
N GLU A 460 -29.76 6.93 23.80
CA GLU A 460 -29.18 6.09 24.85
C GLU A 460 -27.73 5.71 24.46
N LEU A 461 -27.52 5.21 23.24
CA LEU A 461 -26.19 4.88 22.75
C LEU A 461 -25.26 6.10 22.71
N ARG A 462 -25.81 7.26 22.35
CA ARG A 462 -25.09 8.53 22.39
C ARG A 462 -24.67 8.90 23.81
N ALA A 463 -25.58 8.77 24.79
CA ALA A 463 -25.26 9.07 26.17
C ALA A 463 -24.18 8.14 26.75
N GLU A 464 -24.27 6.84 26.47
CA GLU A 464 -23.24 5.87 26.85
C GLU A 464 -21.88 6.17 26.18
N ALA A 465 -21.88 6.55 24.90
CA ALA A 465 -20.65 6.93 24.20
C ALA A 465 -19.99 8.17 24.83
N LEU A 466 -20.78 9.18 25.22
CA LEU A 466 -20.26 10.36 25.93
C LEU A 466 -19.67 9.99 27.29
N GLU A 467 -20.32 9.06 28.03
CA GLU A 467 -19.79 8.55 29.30
C GLU A 467 -18.43 7.83 29.07
N ILE A 468 -18.33 6.96 28.06
CA ILE A 468 -17.09 6.27 27.72
C ILE A 468 -15.97 7.26 27.42
N VAL A 469 -16.19 8.24 26.54
CA VAL A 469 -15.13 9.17 26.15
C VAL A 469 -14.77 10.19 27.21
N SER A 470 -15.59 10.35 28.27
CA SER A 470 -15.25 11.21 29.41
C SER A 470 -13.99 10.77 30.15
N GLU A 471 -13.58 9.50 30.01
CA GLU A 471 -12.35 8.95 30.57
C GLU A 471 -11.14 9.07 29.63
N TYR A 472 -11.28 9.72 28.47
CA TYR A 472 -10.24 9.84 27.45
C TYR A 472 -10.05 11.29 27.00
N ARG A 473 -8.86 11.60 26.51
CA ARG A 473 -8.56 12.88 25.87
C ARG A 473 -8.85 12.79 24.36
N MET A 474 -9.96 13.37 23.92
CA MET A 474 -10.24 13.57 22.50
C MET A 474 -9.43 14.75 21.96
N GLY A 475 -9.18 14.78 20.65
CA GLY A 475 -8.43 15.85 20.02
C GLY A 475 -8.30 15.74 18.51
N PRO A 476 -7.53 16.65 17.88
CA PRO A 476 -7.27 16.64 16.44
C PRO A 476 -6.35 15.48 16.04
N LEU A 477 -6.04 15.37 14.74
CA LEU A 477 -5.24 14.29 14.15
C LEU A 477 -3.94 13.99 14.91
N PHE A 478 -3.13 15.00 15.23
CA PHE A 478 -1.87 14.86 15.97
C PHE A 478 -2.04 15.15 17.47
N ASN A 479 -3.13 14.63 18.07
CA ASN A 479 -3.29 14.64 19.53
C ASN A 479 -2.17 13.77 20.16
N PRO A 480 -1.27 14.31 21.01
CA PRO A 480 -0.13 13.51 21.48
C PRO A 480 -0.57 12.43 22.46
N PRO A 481 0.20 11.31 22.58
CA PRO A 481 0.04 10.34 23.65
C PRO A 481 0.14 10.99 25.02
N MET A 482 -0.34 10.32 26.08
CA MET A 482 -0.30 10.83 27.43
C MET A 482 -0.04 9.70 28.45
N VAL A 483 0.46 10.08 29.62
CA VAL A 483 0.64 9.14 30.74
C VAL A 483 -0.74 8.69 31.23
N SER A 484 -0.93 7.38 31.31
CA SER A 484 -2.20 6.78 31.76
C SER A 484 -2.51 7.13 33.22
N GLY A 485 -3.75 7.56 33.45
CA GLY A 485 -4.22 7.93 34.79
C GLY A 485 -3.95 9.38 35.19
N GLN A 486 -3.24 10.15 34.37
CA GLN A 486 -3.02 11.57 34.59
C GLN A 486 -4.38 12.30 34.58
N ASP A 487 -4.64 13.08 35.64
CA ASP A 487 -5.91 13.79 35.86
C ASP A 487 -7.19 12.92 35.78
N GLY A 488 -7.05 11.61 35.98
CA GLY A 488 -8.15 10.64 35.86
C GLY A 488 -8.43 10.18 34.43
N ILE A 489 -7.64 10.62 33.44
CA ILE A 489 -7.78 10.26 32.02
C ILE A 489 -6.97 9.00 31.70
N GLN A 490 -7.55 8.06 30.99
CA GLN A 490 -6.91 6.78 30.69
C GLN A 490 -5.87 6.88 29.57
N ALA A 491 -6.19 7.59 28.49
CA ALA A 491 -5.31 7.79 27.32
C ALA A 491 -5.84 8.92 26.43
N ALA A 492 -4.99 9.37 25.50
CA ALA A 492 -5.41 10.17 24.36
C ALA A 492 -5.95 9.25 23.24
N ILE A 493 -7.06 9.66 22.60
CA ILE A 493 -7.59 8.93 21.44
C ILE A 493 -6.96 9.49 20.18
N HIS A 494 -6.43 8.60 19.35
CA HIS A 494 -5.88 8.89 18.02
C HIS A 494 -6.85 8.37 16.95
N CYS A 495 -7.35 9.22 16.09
CA CYS A 495 -8.20 8.87 14.96
C CYS A 495 -7.70 9.61 13.70
N PRO A 496 -7.30 8.90 12.63
CA PRO A 496 -7.09 7.45 12.61
C PRO A 496 -6.02 7.02 13.61
N GLY A 497 -6.14 5.81 14.13
CA GLY A 497 -5.12 5.21 15.00
C GLY A 497 -4.17 4.31 14.21
N ALA A 498 -3.35 3.54 14.91
CA ALA A 498 -2.33 2.64 14.33
C ALA A 498 -2.85 1.68 13.25
N ASN A 499 -4.12 1.28 13.31
CA ASN A 499 -4.77 0.42 12.32
C ASN A 499 -5.80 1.17 11.47
N GLY A 500 -5.91 2.48 11.62
CA GLY A 500 -6.83 3.32 10.86
C GLY A 500 -6.26 3.80 9.53
N GLY A 501 -7.05 4.62 8.81
CA GLY A 501 -6.66 5.16 7.52
C GLY A 501 -6.39 4.09 6.46
N THR A 502 -5.42 4.35 5.56
CA THR A 502 -4.96 3.33 4.63
C THR A 502 -3.88 2.48 5.27
N ASN A 503 -4.11 1.17 5.30
CA ASN A 503 -3.20 0.21 5.92
C ASN A 503 -3.20 -1.12 5.13
N ILE A 504 -2.31 -2.05 5.52
CA ILE A 504 -2.36 -3.42 5.03
C ILE A 504 -3.63 -4.13 5.57
N PRO A 505 -4.19 -5.08 4.80
CA PRO A 505 -3.75 -5.65 3.52
C PRO A 505 -4.23 -4.89 2.28
N GLY A 506 -5.11 -3.94 2.42
CA GLY A 506 -5.77 -3.27 1.30
C GLY A 506 -4.83 -2.39 0.49
N GLY A 507 -4.36 -1.31 1.11
CA GLY A 507 -3.50 -0.34 0.46
C GLY A 507 -4.20 0.45 -0.64
N THR A 508 -3.43 0.77 -1.67
CA THR A 508 -3.82 1.65 -2.76
C THR A 508 -3.85 0.90 -4.09
N VAL A 509 -4.74 1.31 -4.98
CA VAL A 509 -4.85 0.84 -6.36
C VAL A 509 -4.89 2.05 -7.26
N ALA A 510 -4.22 2.03 -8.40
CA ALA A 510 -4.17 3.15 -9.33
C ALA A 510 -4.51 2.71 -10.76
N ASP A 511 -5.33 3.48 -11.44
CA ASP A 511 -5.64 3.27 -12.86
C ASP A 511 -4.81 4.22 -13.73
N PRO A 512 -3.76 3.73 -14.39
CA PRO A 512 -2.88 4.57 -15.18
C PRO A 512 -3.51 5.06 -16.49
N GLU A 513 -4.61 4.45 -16.94
CA GLU A 513 -5.32 4.91 -18.15
C GLU A 513 -6.15 6.16 -17.87
N THR A 514 -6.63 6.33 -16.64
CA THR A 514 -7.54 7.44 -16.28
C THR A 514 -6.93 8.41 -15.29
N GLY A 515 -5.83 8.03 -14.62
CA GLY A 515 -5.23 8.80 -13.55
C GLY A 515 -6.05 8.77 -12.25
N ILE A 516 -6.86 7.73 -12.03
CA ILE A 516 -7.67 7.59 -10.80
C ILE A 516 -6.92 6.73 -9.79
N LEU A 517 -6.84 7.24 -8.57
CA LEU A 517 -6.33 6.52 -7.40
C LEU A 517 -7.51 6.04 -6.54
N TYR A 518 -7.47 4.78 -6.12
CA TYR A 518 -8.46 4.19 -5.22
C TYR A 518 -7.78 3.82 -3.92
N THR A 519 -8.34 4.24 -2.80
CA THR A 519 -7.80 3.91 -1.48
C THR A 519 -8.87 3.29 -0.59
N ALA A 520 -8.50 2.19 0.06
CA ALA A 520 -9.34 1.53 1.04
C ALA A 520 -8.94 1.97 2.44
N THR A 521 -9.91 2.34 3.25
CA THR A 521 -9.69 2.84 4.61
C THR A 521 -10.48 2.07 5.63
N GLN A 522 -10.02 2.13 6.87
CA GLN A 522 -10.77 1.72 8.06
C GLN A 522 -10.84 2.89 9.03
N ARG A 523 -12.03 3.17 9.55
CA ARG A 523 -12.25 4.12 10.64
C ARG A 523 -11.89 3.45 11.96
N GLY A 524 -10.61 3.30 12.22
CA GLY A 524 -10.06 2.68 13.41
C GLY A 524 -9.39 3.73 14.29
N CYS A 525 -9.82 3.83 15.55
CA CYS A 525 -9.12 4.67 16.53
C CYS A 525 -8.29 3.81 17.47
N SER A 526 -7.19 4.37 17.99
CA SER A 526 -6.36 3.78 19.02
C SER A 526 -6.27 4.69 20.24
N ALA A 527 -5.91 4.12 21.39
CA ALA A 527 -5.74 4.85 22.63
C ALA A 527 -4.58 4.22 23.44
N PRO A 528 -3.33 4.46 23.03
CA PRO A 528 -2.17 3.92 23.71
C PRO A 528 -2.06 4.46 25.11
N ARG A 529 -1.77 3.57 26.06
CA ARG A 529 -1.65 3.89 27.49
C ARG A 529 -0.18 3.88 27.88
N LEU A 530 0.40 5.05 28.03
CA LEU A 530 1.77 5.16 28.51
C LEU A 530 1.83 4.90 30.02
N GLN A 531 2.73 4.02 30.42
CA GLN A 531 3.04 3.69 31.80
C GLN A 531 4.54 3.65 31.99
N PRO A 532 5.06 3.78 33.24
CA PRO A 532 6.49 3.71 33.49
C PRO A 532 7.10 2.43 32.90
N GLY A 533 8.21 2.55 32.20
CA GLY A 533 8.88 1.39 31.58
C GLY A 533 9.20 0.30 32.60
N THR A 534 9.62 0.69 33.80
CA THR A 534 9.94 -0.23 34.92
C THR A 534 8.72 -0.98 35.47
N ASP A 535 7.50 -0.55 35.18
CA ASP A 535 6.28 -1.29 35.55
C ASP A 535 6.01 -2.44 34.57
N VAL A 536 6.55 -2.34 33.34
CA VAL A 536 6.47 -3.39 32.32
C VAL A 536 7.63 -4.37 32.44
N ASP A 537 8.83 -3.85 32.60
CA ASP A 537 10.07 -4.60 32.73
C ASP A 537 10.98 -3.89 33.76
N PRO A 538 11.31 -4.54 34.88
CA PRO A 538 12.20 -3.95 35.91
C PRO A 538 13.55 -3.48 35.37
N ASP A 539 14.03 -4.04 34.28
CA ASP A 539 15.31 -3.71 33.63
C ASP A 539 15.14 -2.66 32.51
N SER A 540 13.95 -2.08 32.34
CA SER A 540 13.69 -1.06 31.32
C SER A 540 14.60 0.15 31.49
N ASN A 541 15.14 0.62 30.36
CA ASN A 541 15.95 1.84 30.28
C ASN A 541 15.23 2.97 29.53
N VAL A 542 13.90 2.84 29.32
CA VAL A 542 13.04 3.90 28.79
C VAL A 542 12.05 4.36 29.86
N ASP A 543 11.72 5.65 29.87
CA ASP A 543 10.86 6.23 30.90
C ASP A 543 9.41 5.75 30.78
N TRP A 544 8.87 5.71 29.55
CA TRP A 544 7.48 5.39 29.25
C TRP A 544 7.34 4.36 28.14
N VAL A 545 6.40 3.43 28.31
CA VAL A 545 6.09 2.35 27.35
C VAL A 545 4.60 2.21 27.20
N SER A 546 4.13 1.91 25.99
CA SER A 546 2.78 1.44 25.73
C SER A 546 2.78 -0.04 25.33
N VAL A 547 1.98 -0.86 25.99
CA VAL A 547 1.88 -2.31 25.71
C VAL A 547 0.86 -2.61 24.60
N GLY A 548 0.87 -1.83 23.56
CA GLY A 548 0.02 -1.98 22.38
C GLY A 548 -0.63 -0.66 21.97
N PRO A 549 -1.28 -0.62 20.80
CA PRO A 549 -1.93 0.58 20.29
C PRO A 549 -3.16 0.97 21.12
N GLY A 550 -3.65 0.07 21.99
CA GLY A 550 -4.88 0.26 22.72
C GLY A 550 -6.11 0.40 21.80
N GLY A 551 -7.28 0.47 22.41
CA GLY A 551 -8.52 0.73 21.69
C GLY A 551 -9.57 1.25 22.64
N VAL A 552 -10.55 1.98 22.12
CA VAL A 552 -11.73 2.42 22.87
C VAL A 552 -12.94 1.67 22.34
N GLY A 553 -13.52 0.83 23.18
CA GLY A 553 -14.79 0.14 22.87
C GLY A 553 -15.94 1.13 22.84
N GLY A 554 -16.90 0.93 21.95
CA GLY A 554 -18.13 1.71 21.96
C GLY A 554 -19.22 1.11 22.85
N PRO A 555 -20.38 1.78 22.96
CA PRO A 555 -21.46 1.38 23.82
C PRO A 555 -22.01 0.00 23.43
N GLN A 556 -22.22 -0.86 24.43
CA GLN A 556 -22.81 -2.21 24.27
C GLN A 556 -22.07 -3.10 23.22
N GLY A 557 -20.77 -2.85 22.94
CA GLY A 557 -19.98 -3.58 21.94
C GLY A 557 -20.17 -3.11 20.49
N LEU A 558 -20.92 -2.05 20.26
CA LEU A 558 -21.00 -1.35 18.98
C LEU A 558 -19.75 -0.49 18.77
N PRO A 559 -19.44 -0.05 17.53
CA PRO A 559 -18.39 0.93 17.31
C PRO A 559 -18.63 2.25 18.04
N LEU A 560 -17.57 2.88 18.52
CA LEU A 560 -17.64 4.16 19.24
C LEU A 560 -18.10 5.31 18.35
N VAL A 561 -17.70 5.29 17.09
CA VAL A 561 -17.89 6.39 16.13
C VAL A 561 -18.99 6.07 15.13
N LYS A 562 -19.50 7.13 14.48
CA LYS A 562 -20.48 7.02 13.38
C LYS A 562 -19.94 6.25 12.18
N PRO A 563 -20.80 5.56 11.41
CA PRO A 563 -20.39 4.97 10.14
C PRO A 563 -20.08 6.06 9.07
N PRO A 564 -19.49 5.67 7.91
CA PRO A 564 -19.06 4.31 7.55
C PRO A 564 -17.84 3.86 8.36
N TYR A 565 -17.78 2.56 8.71
CA TYR A 565 -16.67 2.04 9.53
C TYR A 565 -15.44 1.68 8.71
N ALA A 566 -15.62 1.47 7.43
CA ALA A 566 -14.58 1.37 6.42
C ALA A 566 -15.14 1.83 5.07
N SER A 567 -14.29 2.39 4.24
CA SER A 567 -14.68 3.00 2.96
C SER A 567 -13.68 2.69 1.86
N ILE A 568 -14.13 2.88 0.62
CA ILE A 568 -13.29 2.94 -0.56
C ILE A 568 -13.54 4.28 -1.22
N THR A 569 -12.48 5.05 -1.46
CA THR A 569 -12.56 6.37 -2.07
C THR A 569 -11.78 6.40 -3.37
N ALA A 570 -12.38 6.91 -4.44
CA ALA A 570 -11.71 7.19 -5.72
C ALA A 570 -11.36 8.67 -5.80
N ILE A 571 -10.13 8.95 -6.20
CA ILE A 571 -9.56 10.29 -6.30
C ILE A 571 -9.01 10.49 -7.71
N ASP A 572 -9.46 11.52 -8.41
CA ASP A 572 -8.90 11.89 -9.70
C ASP A 572 -7.57 12.65 -9.48
N MET A 573 -6.47 12.00 -9.83
CA MET A 573 -5.14 12.57 -9.66
C MET A 573 -4.80 13.65 -10.70
N ASN A 574 -5.64 13.84 -11.72
CA ASN A 574 -5.50 14.99 -12.62
C ASN A 574 -5.98 16.30 -11.96
N THR A 575 -6.90 16.20 -10.99
CA THR A 575 -7.52 17.34 -10.32
C THR A 575 -7.30 17.37 -8.81
N GLY A 576 -7.03 16.21 -8.20
CA GLY A 576 -6.97 16.03 -6.75
C GLY A 576 -8.35 16.03 -6.07
N GLU A 577 -9.43 15.86 -6.84
CA GLU A 577 -10.80 15.82 -6.30
C GLU A 577 -11.28 14.39 -6.06
N HIS A 578 -12.09 14.19 -5.03
CA HIS A 578 -12.76 12.91 -4.81
C HIS A 578 -13.88 12.74 -5.85
N LEU A 579 -13.87 11.61 -6.57
CA LEU A 579 -14.93 11.27 -7.51
C LEU A 579 -16.12 10.65 -6.80
N TRP A 580 -15.85 9.69 -5.92
CA TRP A 580 -16.84 9.02 -5.10
C TRP A 580 -16.18 8.40 -3.85
N SER A 581 -17.02 8.13 -2.85
CA SER A 581 -16.65 7.35 -1.67
C SER A 581 -17.82 6.45 -1.31
N ILE A 582 -17.55 5.16 -1.13
CA ILE A 582 -18.57 4.16 -0.79
C ILE A 582 -18.15 3.38 0.46
N PRO A 583 -19.10 2.90 1.29
CA PRO A 583 -18.81 1.96 2.34
C PRO A 583 -18.15 0.67 1.80
N ASN A 584 -17.18 0.11 2.50
CA ASN A 584 -16.61 -1.19 2.18
C ASN A 584 -17.63 -2.30 2.52
N GLY A 585 -18.19 -2.95 1.51
CA GLY A 585 -19.18 -4.01 1.70
C GLY A 585 -20.49 -3.51 2.34
N TYR A 586 -21.03 -4.29 3.26
CA TYR A 586 -22.32 -4.02 3.90
C TYR A 586 -22.23 -4.07 5.41
N THR A 587 -23.30 -3.57 6.07
CA THR A 587 -23.45 -3.61 7.53
C THR A 587 -23.27 -5.04 8.07
N PRO A 588 -22.31 -5.31 8.97
CA PRO A 588 -22.15 -6.62 9.58
C PRO A 588 -23.39 -7.06 10.40
N ASP A 589 -23.70 -8.37 10.37
CA ASP A 589 -24.87 -8.91 11.09
C ASP A 589 -24.85 -8.58 12.59
N ARG A 590 -23.66 -8.61 13.24
CA ARG A 590 -23.51 -8.21 14.65
C ARG A 590 -23.98 -6.78 14.97
N ILE A 591 -23.98 -5.89 13.98
CA ILE A 591 -24.48 -4.53 14.08
C ILE A 591 -25.95 -4.48 13.67
N LYS A 592 -26.28 -5.08 12.52
CA LYS A 592 -27.65 -5.11 11.97
C LYS A 592 -28.66 -5.74 12.95
N ASP A 593 -28.26 -6.84 13.59
CA ASP A 593 -29.14 -7.60 14.49
C ASP A 593 -28.97 -7.20 15.97
N HIS A 594 -28.23 -6.12 16.24
CA HIS A 594 -27.97 -5.68 17.60
C HIS A 594 -29.28 -5.25 18.33
N PRO A 595 -29.54 -5.71 19.57
CA PRO A 595 -30.78 -5.41 20.26
C PRO A 595 -31.09 -3.92 20.40
N ALA A 596 -30.09 -3.08 20.67
CA ALA A 596 -30.25 -1.64 20.82
C ALA A 596 -30.55 -0.90 19.49
N LEU A 597 -30.45 -1.59 18.34
CA LEU A 597 -30.66 -1.01 17.02
C LEU A 597 -31.94 -1.54 16.34
N GLN A 598 -32.76 -2.30 17.05
CA GLN A 598 -34.02 -2.84 16.51
C GLN A 598 -34.97 -1.71 16.08
N GLY A 599 -35.35 -1.70 14.80
CA GLY A 599 -36.23 -0.69 14.22
C GLY A 599 -35.55 0.62 13.84
N VAL A 600 -34.24 0.72 14.00
CA VAL A 600 -33.44 1.87 13.55
C VAL A 600 -33.01 1.65 12.10
N ASP A 601 -33.18 2.68 11.26
CA ASP A 601 -32.59 2.68 9.92
C ASP A 601 -31.10 3.01 10.02
N LEU A 602 -30.28 2.02 9.75
CA LEU A 602 -28.82 2.15 9.84
C LEU A 602 -28.16 2.63 8.53
N GLY A 603 -28.90 2.56 7.41
CA GLY A 603 -28.29 2.67 6.10
C GLY A 603 -27.26 1.55 5.87
N ASN A 604 -26.31 1.78 4.97
CA ASN A 604 -25.15 0.91 4.83
C ASN A 604 -23.95 1.46 5.64
N THR A 605 -23.59 0.78 6.72
CA THR A 605 -22.49 1.20 7.60
C THR A 605 -21.10 0.80 7.08
N GLY A 606 -21.04 -0.06 6.06
CA GLY A 606 -19.81 -0.75 5.71
C GLY A 606 -19.36 -1.74 6.80
N THR A 607 -18.40 -2.58 6.42
CA THR A 607 -17.73 -3.49 7.35
C THR A 607 -16.68 -2.75 8.20
N THR A 608 -15.96 -3.46 9.07
CA THR A 608 -14.88 -2.91 9.89
C THR A 608 -13.49 -3.34 9.41
N GLY A 609 -13.37 -3.85 8.17
CA GLY A 609 -12.14 -4.34 7.59
C GLY A 609 -11.62 -3.47 6.44
N HIS A 610 -10.32 -3.56 6.15
CA HIS A 610 -9.75 -2.95 4.96
C HIS A 610 -10.08 -3.76 3.72
N ALA A 611 -10.68 -3.14 2.70
CA ALA A 611 -10.90 -3.78 1.42
C ALA A 611 -9.57 -4.17 0.76
N THR A 612 -9.59 -5.28 0.04
CA THR A 612 -8.49 -5.73 -0.83
C THR A 612 -8.96 -5.61 -2.27
N ALA A 613 -8.16 -5.00 -3.15
CA ALA A 613 -8.65 -4.65 -4.48
C ALA A 613 -7.59 -4.77 -5.57
N LEU A 614 -8.08 -4.88 -6.81
CA LEU A 614 -7.36 -4.66 -8.05
C LEU A 614 -8.24 -3.86 -9.02
N VAL A 615 -7.65 -3.24 -10.02
CA VAL A 615 -8.37 -2.59 -11.10
C VAL A 615 -7.99 -3.18 -12.46
N THR A 616 -8.98 -3.41 -13.30
CA THR A 616 -8.78 -3.81 -14.70
C THR A 616 -9.14 -2.66 -15.63
N ARG A 617 -9.03 -2.88 -16.94
CA ARG A 617 -9.46 -1.88 -17.91
C ARG A 617 -10.90 -1.41 -17.68
N SER A 618 -11.81 -2.30 -17.32
CA SER A 618 -13.24 -2.03 -17.21
C SER A 618 -13.78 -2.02 -15.77
N LEU A 619 -13.17 -2.74 -14.84
CA LEU A 619 -13.72 -3.01 -13.51
C LEU A 619 -12.82 -2.54 -12.38
N PHE A 620 -13.43 -2.11 -11.28
CA PHE A 620 -12.82 -2.12 -9.96
C PHE A 620 -13.35 -3.34 -9.20
N ILE A 621 -12.45 -4.26 -8.84
CA ILE A 621 -12.78 -5.54 -8.21
C ILE A 621 -12.24 -5.52 -6.79
N TYR A 622 -13.10 -5.79 -5.80
CA TYR A 622 -12.69 -5.76 -4.39
C TYR A 622 -13.39 -6.81 -3.53
N ALA A 623 -12.79 -7.12 -2.40
CA ALA A 623 -13.39 -7.92 -1.33
C ALA A 623 -13.30 -7.17 -0.02
N GLU A 624 -14.16 -7.51 0.96
CA GLU A 624 -14.26 -6.82 2.25
C GLU A 624 -13.01 -6.92 3.11
N GLY A 625 -12.13 -7.88 2.83
CA GLY A 625 -10.87 -8.09 3.52
C GLY A 625 -10.92 -9.13 4.64
N ARG A 626 -9.83 -9.21 5.37
CA ARG A 626 -9.59 -10.26 6.36
C ARG A 626 -10.63 -10.28 7.47
N GLY A 627 -11.18 -11.47 7.73
CA GLY A 627 -12.16 -11.70 8.80
C GLY A 627 -13.55 -11.14 8.51
N GLN A 628 -13.79 -10.65 7.30
CA GLN A 628 -15.08 -10.15 6.84
C GLN A 628 -15.79 -11.22 6.00
N ARG A 629 -16.88 -10.84 5.33
CA ARG A 629 -17.64 -11.78 4.49
C ARG A 629 -16.81 -12.26 3.29
N PRO A 630 -16.91 -13.54 2.92
CA PRO A 630 -16.22 -14.09 1.76
C PRO A 630 -16.97 -13.78 0.46
N VAL A 631 -16.98 -12.52 0.06
CA VAL A 631 -17.64 -12.02 -1.15
C VAL A 631 -16.66 -11.17 -1.96
N LEU A 632 -16.64 -11.39 -3.27
CA LEU A 632 -15.93 -10.58 -4.24
C LEU A 632 -16.94 -9.71 -5.00
N TYR A 633 -16.67 -8.42 -5.07
CA TYR A 633 -17.52 -7.42 -5.71
C TYR A 633 -16.84 -6.87 -6.96
N ALA A 634 -17.66 -6.51 -7.96
CA ALA A 634 -17.24 -5.68 -9.08
C ALA A 634 -18.14 -4.44 -9.16
N ILE A 635 -17.51 -3.29 -9.40
CA ILE A 635 -18.18 -2.02 -9.61
C ILE A 635 -17.62 -1.33 -10.85
N ASP A 636 -18.38 -0.41 -11.42
CA ASP A 636 -17.85 0.53 -12.39
C ASP A 636 -16.82 1.42 -11.72
N LYS A 637 -15.59 1.44 -12.25
CA LYS A 637 -14.45 2.12 -11.63
C LYS A 637 -14.58 3.64 -11.60
N ARG A 638 -15.45 4.25 -12.41
CA ARG A 638 -15.64 5.70 -12.48
C ARG A 638 -16.82 6.21 -11.67
N THR A 639 -17.89 5.40 -11.60
CA THR A 639 -19.17 5.83 -11.00
C THR A 639 -19.48 5.14 -9.67
N ALA A 640 -18.77 4.06 -9.32
CA ALA A 640 -19.06 3.14 -8.22
C ALA A 640 -20.40 2.39 -8.37
N GLU A 641 -21.03 2.41 -9.55
CA GLU A 641 -22.26 1.64 -9.76
C GLU A 641 -21.97 0.13 -9.61
N PRO A 642 -22.76 -0.60 -8.82
CA PRO A 642 -22.61 -2.04 -8.68
C PRO A 642 -22.79 -2.78 -10.00
N ILE A 643 -21.86 -3.68 -10.32
CA ILE A 643 -21.93 -4.55 -11.50
C ILE A 643 -22.36 -5.95 -11.08
N GLY A 644 -21.76 -6.52 -10.04
CA GLY A 644 -22.09 -7.84 -9.55
C GLY A 644 -21.30 -8.24 -8.32
N GLN A 645 -21.68 -9.40 -7.76
CA GLN A 645 -20.98 -10.01 -6.64
C GLN A 645 -21.01 -11.53 -6.74
N ILE A 646 -19.96 -12.18 -6.22
CA ILE A 646 -19.88 -13.64 -6.14
C ILE A 646 -19.36 -14.07 -4.77
N ASP A 647 -19.86 -15.21 -4.28
CA ASP A 647 -19.33 -15.82 -3.07
C ASP A 647 -17.97 -16.49 -3.37
N ILE A 648 -17.03 -16.34 -2.45
CA ILE A 648 -15.70 -16.95 -2.53
C ILE A 648 -15.48 -17.89 -1.34
N PRO A 649 -14.57 -18.89 -1.42
CA PRO A 649 -14.43 -19.93 -0.37
C PRO A 649 -14.04 -19.43 1.02
N ALA A 650 -13.33 -18.32 1.13
CA ALA A 650 -12.94 -17.69 2.40
C ALA A 650 -12.63 -16.19 2.18
N PRO A 651 -12.61 -15.37 3.27
CA PRO A 651 -12.23 -13.96 3.17
C PRO A 651 -10.83 -13.78 2.60
N THR A 652 -10.63 -12.70 1.84
CA THR A 652 -9.31 -12.34 1.30
C THR A 652 -8.37 -11.87 2.40
N ASN A 653 -7.11 -12.26 2.33
CA ASN A 653 -6.09 -11.87 3.31
C ASN A 653 -5.18 -10.75 2.81
N THR A 654 -5.06 -10.59 1.49
CA THR A 654 -4.32 -9.52 0.82
C THR A 654 -4.93 -9.28 -0.57
N ALA A 655 -4.33 -8.36 -1.33
CA ALA A 655 -4.86 -7.96 -2.62
C ALA A 655 -4.92 -9.13 -3.62
N PRO A 656 -6.01 -9.23 -4.38
CA PRO A 656 -6.10 -10.13 -5.51
C PRO A 656 -5.15 -9.72 -6.65
N MET A 657 -4.91 -10.64 -7.57
CA MET A 657 -4.18 -10.39 -8.82
C MET A 657 -4.90 -11.04 -9.99
N THR A 658 -4.52 -10.69 -11.22
CA THR A 658 -5.09 -11.29 -12.44
C THR A 658 -4.01 -11.52 -13.47
N TYR A 659 -4.16 -12.58 -14.26
CA TYR A 659 -3.26 -12.93 -15.36
C TYR A 659 -4.01 -13.58 -16.51
N MET A 660 -3.35 -13.67 -17.68
CA MET A 660 -3.81 -14.42 -18.85
C MET A 660 -2.94 -15.68 -19.02
N HIS A 661 -3.55 -16.85 -19.08
CA HIS A 661 -2.86 -18.10 -19.34
C HIS A 661 -3.63 -18.92 -20.37
N GLU A 662 -2.95 -19.35 -21.46
CA GLU A 662 -3.54 -20.15 -22.57
C GLU A 662 -4.85 -19.60 -23.15
N GLY A 663 -5.05 -18.27 -23.09
CA GLY A 663 -6.24 -17.60 -23.63
C GLY A 663 -7.35 -17.38 -22.61
N ASP A 664 -7.23 -17.86 -21.38
CA ASP A 664 -8.15 -17.64 -20.29
C ASP A 664 -7.62 -16.61 -19.31
N GLN A 665 -8.47 -15.66 -18.91
CA GLN A 665 -8.18 -14.73 -17.82
C GLN A 665 -8.53 -15.36 -16.46
N TYR A 666 -7.59 -15.30 -15.53
CA TYR A 666 -7.77 -15.75 -14.15
C TYR A 666 -7.73 -14.57 -13.18
N ILE A 667 -8.53 -14.63 -12.13
CA ILE A 667 -8.39 -13.79 -10.92
C ILE A 667 -7.98 -14.70 -9.79
N VAL A 668 -6.85 -14.41 -9.13
CA VAL A 668 -6.35 -15.19 -7.99
C VAL A 668 -6.48 -14.40 -6.71
N LEU A 669 -7.10 -15.04 -5.73
CA LEU A 669 -7.41 -14.48 -4.42
C LEU A 669 -6.58 -15.20 -3.35
N PRO A 670 -5.69 -14.50 -2.64
CA PRO A 670 -5.13 -15.01 -1.39
C PRO A 670 -6.20 -14.96 -0.30
N VAL A 671 -6.66 -16.11 0.14
CA VAL A 671 -7.75 -16.23 1.12
C VAL A 671 -7.32 -17.01 2.36
N GLY A 672 -8.11 -16.95 3.42
CA GLY A 672 -7.91 -17.79 4.57
C GLY A 672 -8.88 -17.54 5.71
N SER A 673 -9.17 -18.61 6.44
CA SER A 673 -10.04 -18.62 7.63
C SER A 673 -9.62 -19.75 8.57
N GLY A 674 -10.34 -19.93 9.68
CA GLY A 674 -10.16 -21.08 10.57
C GLY A 674 -10.50 -22.42 9.92
N GLU A 675 -11.35 -22.43 8.88
CA GLU A 675 -11.80 -23.65 8.19
C GLU A 675 -10.99 -23.91 6.92
N LEU A 676 -10.60 -22.85 6.20
CA LEU A 676 -9.72 -22.91 5.03
C LEU A 676 -8.41 -22.19 5.37
N PRO A 677 -7.30 -22.90 5.63
CA PRO A 677 -6.00 -22.29 5.85
C PRO A 677 -5.58 -21.40 4.69
N GLY A 678 -4.58 -20.55 4.91
CA GLY A 678 -4.06 -19.64 3.91
C GLY A 678 -3.87 -20.32 2.55
N SER A 679 -4.67 -19.94 1.57
CA SER A 679 -4.84 -20.60 0.28
C SER A 679 -4.89 -19.59 -0.86
N LEU A 680 -4.57 -20.02 -2.07
CA LEU A 680 -4.87 -19.31 -3.29
C LEU A 680 -6.12 -19.92 -3.94
N VAL A 681 -7.08 -19.06 -4.28
CA VAL A 681 -8.29 -19.46 -5.03
C VAL A 681 -8.23 -18.76 -6.39
N ALA A 682 -8.22 -19.53 -7.47
CA ALA A 682 -8.31 -19.02 -8.82
C ALA A 682 -9.73 -19.08 -9.34
N LEU A 683 -10.18 -18.00 -9.91
CA LEU A 683 -11.48 -17.84 -10.57
C LEU A 683 -11.26 -17.63 -12.06
N LYS A 684 -12.13 -18.23 -12.89
CA LYS A 684 -12.19 -17.96 -14.34
C LYS A 684 -13.61 -18.11 -14.88
N LEU A 685 -13.83 -17.71 -16.10
CA LEU A 685 -15.07 -17.98 -16.84
C LEU A 685 -15.20 -19.48 -17.17
N PRO A 686 -16.42 -20.00 -17.31
CA PRO A 686 -16.69 -21.40 -17.67
C PRO A 686 -16.05 -21.85 -18.97
#